data_d8d70ac8205e37d13d4cabe78eaabe90
#
_entry.id   d8d70ac8205e37d13d4cabe78eaabe90
#
_cell.length_a   1.000
_cell.length_b   1.000
_cell.length_c   1.000
_cell.angle_alpha   90.00
_cell.angle_beta   90.00
_cell.angle_gamma   90.00
#
_symmetry.space_group_name_H-M   'P 1'
#
loop_
_entity.id
_entity.type
_entity.pdbx_description
1 polymer ?
#
loop_
_entity_poly.entity_id
_entity_poly.type
_entity_poly.pdbx_seq_one_letter_code
_entity_poly.pdbx_strand_id
1 'polypeptide(L)'
;MDKQQARNIIKETFEQSFDKTRFIAFIKNLLNRIEESPFTYQGQFIPDAYKPYISTLERIAKFNDGEQKLDILVIRLKKETSLERGRTMQRNFVAWYLNGSRGGEMKDAALVAYISPDQTDWRFSLVRMDYRFEQTKTGKMKVKEEFTPARRWSFLVGVNEKSHTAQSRLVNILADDEKAPTLAELEEAFNIETVTKEFFLKYRDLFIRTKEALDKLVKNNAGIRADFEAKAVNTVDFAKKLLGQIVFLYFLQKKGWFGADRDAEWGEGSRQFLRELFEKKHGGYENFFNDILEPLFYEALRNDRSHDDDYYSRFNCKIPFLNGGLFDPIGNYNWVRTDICLPDSLFSNNNRTKEGDIGDGILDIFDRYNFTVKEDEPLEKEVAIDPELLGKAYEKFNAIRPDNFAEYKKALKSGKKGDESKFNKQFGVYYTPREIVHYMCRQSLINYLTTELNDGIVAYEKLGEKQFNLFGNKGKRGQLDLTIEHRSDPKVSKEDIETLIHLGEQVGENEARVESKGKETSTYFYKLSESIRKHAELIDQKLADITVCDPAVGSGAFPVGMMSEIVKARTVLSTFMRDGKRKAYNFKRRCIEHSLYGVDIDPGAVEIAKLRLWLSLVVDEDDTEQPSSIRRGVLKPVD
;
A
#
# COMPACT_ATOMS: atom_id res chain seq x y z
N MET A 1 -19.32 29.49 4.34
CA MET A 1 -18.60 29.69 5.64
C MET A 1 -17.15 30.07 5.37
N ASP A 2 -16.42 30.63 6.37
CA ASP A 2 -15.00 30.90 6.14
C ASP A 2 -14.15 29.61 6.24
N LYS A 3 -12.93 29.66 5.65
CA LYS A 3 -12.05 28.48 5.60
C LYS A 3 -11.56 28.03 6.98
N GLN A 4 -11.48 28.93 7.96
CA GLN A 4 -11.04 28.57 9.31
C GLN A 4 -12.14 27.81 10.05
N GLN A 5 -13.38 28.22 9.90
CA GLN A 5 -14.55 27.50 10.42
C GLN A 5 -14.65 26.10 9.77
N ALA A 6 -14.47 26.02 8.44
CA ALA A 6 -14.44 24.75 7.74
C ALA A 6 -13.34 23.80 8.26
N ARG A 7 -12.12 24.33 8.51
CA ARG A 7 -11.03 23.54 9.12
C ARG A 7 -11.39 23.03 10.51
N ASN A 8 -12.01 23.88 11.34
CA ASN A 8 -12.42 23.50 12.68
C ASN A 8 -13.47 22.38 12.67
N ILE A 9 -14.48 22.46 11.79
CA ILE A 9 -15.51 21.41 11.64
C ILE A 9 -14.85 20.07 11.23
N ILE A 10 -13.91 20.08 10.27
CA ILE A 10 -13.21 18.87 9.86
C ILE A 10 -12.40 18.32 11.03
N LYS A 11 -11.66 19.17 11.75
CA LYS A 11 -10.85 18.77 12.89
C LYS A 11 -11.70 18.16 14.01
N GLU A 12 -12.76 18.82 14.43
CA GLU A 12 -13.68 18.33 15.46
C GLU A 12 -14.37 17.02 15.09
N THR A 13 -14.58 16.79 13.80
CA THR A 13 -15.19 15.54 13.31
C THR A 13 -14.16 14.41 13.17
N PHE A 14 -12.96 14.69 12.67
CA PHE A 14 -12.01 13.69 12.19
C PHE A 14 -10.88 13.37 13.19
N GLU A 15 -10.66 14.17 14.22
CA GLU A 15 -9.68 13.88 15.28
C GLU A 15 -10.32 13.31 16.56
N GLN A 16 -11.52 12.73 16.45
CA GLN A 16 -12.24 12.15 17.56
C GLN A 16 -12.93 10.83 17.14
N SER A 17 -13.29 10.02 18.14
CA SER A 17 -14.13 8.84 17.94
C SER A 17 -15.41 9.20 17.20
N PHE A 18 -15.93 8.26 16.43
CA PHE A 18 -17.13 8.49 15.64
C PHE A 18 -18.31 8.91 16.51
N ASP A 19 -18.90 10.04 16.15
CA ASP A 19 -20.19 10.50 16.66
C ASP A 19 -21.14 10.75 15.51
N LYS A 20 -22.32 10.11 15.54
CA LYS A 20 -23.31 10.16 14.45
C LYS A 20 -23.84 11.58 14.24
N THR A 21 -24.04 12.35 15.30
CA THR A 21 -24.60 13.70 15.22
C THR A 21 -23.59 14.65 14.55
N ARG A 22 -22.34 14.59 14.97
CA ARG A 22 -21.25 15.36 14.33
C ARG A 22 -21.05 14.96 12.88
N PHE A 23 -21.09 13.66 12.57
CA PHE A 23 -20.96 13.18 11.21
C PHE A 23 -22.09 13.72 10.31
N ILE A 24 -23.35 13.69 10.77
CA ILE A 24 -24.48 14.24 10.01
C ILE A 24 -24.30 15.74 9.80
N ALA A 25 -23.88 16.48 10.83
CA ALA A 25 -23.63 17.92 10.70
C ALA A 25 -22.51 18.22 9.70
N PHE A 26 -21.41 17.45 9.75
CA PHE A 26 -20.32 17.55 8.78
C PHE A 26 -20.82 17.27 7.35
N ILE A 27 -21.58 16.19 7.13
CA ILE A 27 -22.12 15.86 5.80
C ILE A 27 -23.10 16.94 5.28
N LYS A 28 -23.95 17.51 6.15
CA LYS A 28 -24.83 18.62 5.78
C LYS A 28 -24.05 19.84 5.28
N ASN A 29 -22.95 20.17 5.96
CA ASN A 29 -22.09 21.28 5.54
C ASN A 29 -21.27 20.92 4.28
N LEU A 30 -20.85 19.66 4.11
CA LEU A 30 -20.07 19.23 2.95
C LEU A 30 -20.90 19.24 1.65
N LEU A 31 -22.17 18.81 1.72
CA LEU A 31 -23.02 18.61 0.56
C LEU A 31 -24.06 19.72 0.35
N ASN A 32 -24.25 20.62 1.32
CA ASN A 32 -25.21 21.73 1.35
C ASN A 32 -26.68 21.32 1.20
N ARG A 33 -26.98 20.34 0.35
CA ARG A 33 -28.35 19.85 0.09
C ARG A 33 -28.37 18.34 0.18
N ILE A 34 -29.06 17.81 1.18
CA ILE A 34 -29.29 16.36 1.34
C ILE A 34 -30.77 16.08 1.52
N GLU A 35 -31.24 14.95 1.01
CA GLU A 35 -32.57 14.42 1.27
C GLU A 35 -32.48 13.41 2.41
N GLU A 36 -33.05 13.74 3.57
CA GLU A 36 -33.10 12.81 4.70
C GLU A 36 -33.97 11.61 4.32
N SER A 37 -33.37 10.44 4.25
CA SER A 37 -34.04 9.20 3.87
C SER A 37 -33.46 8.03 4.66
N PRO A 38 -33.67 8.02 6.00
CA PRO A 38 -33.09 7.01 6.88
C PRO A 38 -33.62 5.62 6.58
N PHE A 39 -32.72 4.65 6.55
CA PHE A 39 -33.04 3.25 6.39
C PHE A 39 -31.95 2.37 7.01
N THR A 40 -32.34 1.24 7.62
CA THR A 40 -31.38 0.36 8.28
C THR A 40 -31.49 -1.08 7.76
N TYR A 41 -30.36 -1.63 7.31
CA TYR A 41 -30.17 -3.05 7.06
C TYR A 41 -29.48 -3.69 8.26
N GLN A 42 -30.10 -4.76 8.80
CA GLN A 42 -29.55 -5.58 9.90
C GLN A 42 -30.06 -7.03 9.81
N GLY A 43 -29.39 -7.94 10.45
CA GLY A 43 -29.80 -9.34 10.56
C GLY A 43 -29.96 -10.01 9.19
N GLN A 44 -31.19 -10.46 8.87
CA GLN A 44 -31.49 -11.14 7.60
C GLN A 44 -31.41 -10.23 6.36
N PHE A 45 -31.38 -8.92 6.54
CA PHE A 45 -31.23 -7.96 5.44
C PHE A 45 -29.79 -7.84 4.95
N ILE A 46 -28.82 -8.25 5.76
CA ILE A 46 -27.40 -8.33 5.34
C ILE A 46 -27.22 -9.70 4.67
N PRO A 47 -26.67 -9.75 3.44
CA PRO A 47 -26.38 -11.03 2.80
C PRO A 47 -25.47 -11.88 3.65
N ASP A 48 -25.71 -13.18 3.63
CA ASP A 48 -24.93 -14.15 4.42
C ASP A 48 -23.42 -14.00 4.18
N ALA A 49 -23.07 -13.58 2.97
CA ALA A 49 -21.74 -13.23 2.54
C ALA A 49 -21.02 -12.23 3.45
N TYR A 50 -21.71 -11.25 3.95
CA TYR A 50 -21.15 -10.14 4.70
C TYR A 50 -21.46 -10.20 6.20
N LYS A 51 -22.36 -11.11 6.63
CA LYS A 51 -22.74 -11.28 8.04
C LYS A 51 -21.59 -11.52 9.01
N PRO A 52 -20.50 -12.22 8.65
CA PRO A 52 -19.36 -12.37 9.54
C PRO A 52 -18.66 -11.04 9.85
N TYR A 53 -18.73 -10.09 8.95
CA TYR A 53 -17.94 -8.83 8.99
C TYR A 53 -18.78 -7.60 9.33
N ILE A 54 -20.05 -7.57 8.87
CA ILE A 54 -20.92 -6.40 8.96
C ILE A 54 -22.02 -6.67 9.99
N SER A 55 -22.21 -5.73 10.92
CA SER A 55 -23.29 -5.75 11.90
C SER A 55 -24.52 -5.03 11.36
N THR A 56 -24.35 -3.77 10.92
CA THR A 56 -25.44 -2.94 10.42
C THR A 56 -24.98 -2.03 9.28
N LEU A 57 -25.90 -1.69 8.39
CA LEU A 57 -25.77 -0.58 7.45
C LEU A 57 -26.94 0.38 7.71
N GLU A 58 -26.64 1.63 7.99
CA GLU A 58 -27.62 2.71 8.07
C GLU A 58 -27.41 3.65 6.88
N ARG A 59 -28.46 3.91 6.09
CA ARG A 59 -28.49 5.07 5.21
C ARG A 59 -28.97 6.26 6.01
N ILE A 60 -28.22 7.35 5.97
CA ILE A 60 -28.54 8.60 6.65
C ILE A 60 -29.34 9.51 5.73
N ALA A 61 -28.89 9.67 4.51
CA ALA A 61 -29.46 10.57 3.51
C ALA A 61 -29.14 10.12 2.09
N LYS A 62 -29.80 10.74 1.13
CA LYS A 62 -29.50 10.68 -0.28
C LYS A 62 -28.99 12.05 -0.75
N PHE A 63 -28.19 12.03 -1.78
CA PHE A 63 -27.69 13.22 -2.45
C PHE A 63 -27.73 13.01 -3.97
N ASN A 64 -28.02 14.07 -4.70
CA ASN A 64 -27.99 14.09 -6.15
C ASN A 64 -27.39 15.43 -6.60
N ASP A 65 -26.32 15.37 -7.37
CA ASP A 65 -25.65 16.56 -7.91
C ASP A 65 -26.31 17.13 -9.17
N GLY A 66 -27.38 16.49 -9.66
CA GLY A 66 -28.09 16.80 -10.89
C GLY A 66 -27.91 15.75 -11.98
N GLU A 67 -26.81 15.00 -11.95
CA GLU A 67 -26.49 13.93 -12.90
C GLU A 67 -26.31 12.58 -12.22
N GLN A 68 -25.71 12.56 -11.01
CA GLN A 68 -25.30 11.34 -10.33
C GLN A 68 -25.92 11.22 -8.93
N LYS A 69 -26.25 9.98 -8.55
CA LYS A 69 -26.91 9.65 -7.29
C LYS A 69 -25.92 9.07 -6.30
N LEU A 70 -25.91 9.64 -5.10
CA LEU A 70 -25.03 9.24 -4.02
C LEU A 70 -25.82 9.04 -2.72
N ASP A 71 -25.55 7.95 -2.01
CA ASP A 71 -26.10 7.70 -0.69
C ASP A 71 -25.06 7.95 0.42
N ILE A 72 -25.50 8.43 1.57
CA ILE A 72 -24.68 8.64 2.76
C ILE A 72 -24.96 7.48 3.73
N LEU A 73 -23.92 6.70 4.04
CA LEU A 73 -24.01 5.45 4.77
C LEU A 73 -23.16 5.46 6.04
N VAL A 74 -23.66 4.79 7.08
CA VAL A 74 -22.90 4.42 8.26
C VAL A 74 -22.92 2.90 8.37
N ILE A 75 -21.74 2.28 8.36
CA ILE A 75 -21.57 0.83 8.43
C ILE A 75 -20.83 0.47 9.72
N ARG A 76 -21.48 -0.33 10.55
CA ARG A 76 -20.87 -0.89 11.75
C ARG A 76 -20.31 -2.26 11.46
N LEU A 77 -19.02 -2.43 11.70
CA LEU A 77 -18.32 -3.70 11.58
C LEU A 77 -18.59 -4.56 12.84
N LYS A 78 -18.33 -5.85 12.74
CA LYS A 78 -18.32 -6.73 13.90
C LYS A 78 -16.96 -6.65 14.63
N LYS A 79 -16.97 -7.05 15.90
CA LYS A 79 -15.83 -6.99 16.81
C LYS A 79 -14.55 -7.65 16.26
N GLU A 80 -14.70 -8.74 15.51
CA GLU A 80 -13.60 -9.52 14.94
C GLU A 80 -13.09 -8.96 13.61
N THR A 81 -13.63 -7.82 13.14
CA THR A 81 -13.29 -7.24 11.84
C THR A 81 -12.57 -5.92 12.01
N SER A 82 -11.26 -5.90 11.80
CA SER A 82 -10.50 -4.66 11.83
C SER A 82 -10.81 -3.79 10.61
N LEU A 83 -10.65 -2.48 10.76
CA LEU A 83 -10.74 -1.51 9.65
C LEU A 83 -9.73 -1.84 8.53
N GLU A 84 -8.60 -2.45 8.87
CA GLU A 84 -7.52 -2.77 7.94
C GLU A 84 -7.70 -4.12 7.23
N ARG A 85 -8.07 -5.17 7.97
CA ARG A 85 -8.14 -6.54 7.44
C ARG A 85 -9.37 -6.79 6.55
N GLY A 86 -10.44 -6.03 6.73
CA GLY A 86 -11.71 -6.20 6.01
C GLY A 86 -11.92 -5.25 4.82
N ARG A 87 -10.89 -4.61 4.27
CA ARG A 87 -11.04 -3.54 3.26
C ARG A 87 -11.82 -3.99 2.03
N THR A 88 -11.45 -5.09 1.40
CA THR A 88 -12.12 -5.63 0.20
C THR A 88 -13.58 -5.97 0.50
N MET A 89 -13.86 -6.59 1.66
CA MET A 89 -15.23 -6.92 2.06
C MET A 89 -16.10 -5.68 2.30
N GLN A 90 -15.55 -4.65 2.92
CA GLN A 90 -16.23 -3.38 3.14
C GLN A 90 -16.62 -2.75 1.80
N ARG A 91 -15.70 -2.72 0.84
CA ARG A 91 -15.94 -2.21 -0.53
C ARG A 91 -17.01 -3.03 -1.26
N ASN A 92 -16.86 -4.36 -1.28
CA ASN A 92 -17.77 -5.25 -1.98
C ASN A 92 -19.19 -5.22 -1.39
N PHE A 93 -19.32 -5.05 -0.07
CA PHE A 93 -20.62 -4.89 0.56
C PHE A 93 -21.35 -3.61 0.11
N VAL A 94 -20.62 -2.49 0.02
CA VAL A 94 -21.19 -1.24 -0.50
C VAL A 94 -21.50 -1.36 -1.99
N ALA A 95 -20.63 -2.01 -2.77
CA ALA A 95 -20.91 -2.28 -4.19
C ALA A 95 -22.21 -3.09 -4.37
N TRP A 96 -22.41 -4.13 -3.56
CA TRP A 96 -23.66 -4.87 -3.54
C TRP A 96 -24.87 -3.98 -3.22
N TYR A 97 -24.73 -3.07 -2.26
CA TYR A 97 -25.80 -2.13 -1.93
C TYR A 97 -26.10 -1.18 -3.08
N LEU A 98 -25.07 -0.57 -3.67
CA LEU A 98 -25.17 0.41 -4.76
C LEU A 98 -25.74 -0.19 -6.05
N ASN A 99 -25.49 -1.47 -6.31
CA ASN A 99 -26.00 -2.18 -7.49
C ASN A 99 -27.49 -2.55 -7.39
N GLY A 100 -28.28 -1.80 -6.63
CA GLY A 100 -29.73 -2.01 -6.55
C GLY A 100 -30.11 -3.26 -5.77
N SER A 101 -29.44 -3.54 -4.66
CA SER A 101 -29.76 -4.67 -3.79
C SER A 101 -31.25 -4.76 -3.45
N ARG A 102 -31.82 -5.96 -3.55
CA ARG A 102 -33.24 -6.26 -3.24
C ARG A 102 -34.25 -5.44 -4.05
N GLY A 103 -33.95 -5.13 -5.31
CA GLY A 103 -34.85 -4.37 -6.19
C GLY A 103 -34.84 -2.86 -5.93
N GLY A 104 -33.87 -2.37 -5.18
CA GLY A 104 -33.62 -0.94 -5.02
C GLY A 104 -33.06 -0.30 -6.31
N GLU A 105 -33.07 1.01 -6.34
CA GLU A 105 -32.48 1.78 -7.45
C GLU A 105 -30.96 1.69 -7.42
N MET A 106 -30.34 1.58 -8.60
CA MET A 106 -28.89 1.66 -8.77
C MET A 106 -28.40 3.07 -8.45
N LYS A 107 -27.21 3.18 -7.85
CA LYS A 107 -26.59 4.43 -7.46
C LYS A 107 -25.14 4.46 -7.89
N ASP A 108 -24.65 5.67 -8.21
CA ASP A 108 -23.30 5.86 -8.74
C ASP A 108 -22.23 5.77 -7.67
N ALA A 109 -22.53 6.26 -6.44
CA ALA A 109 -21.56 6.31 -5.37
C ALA A 109 -22.18 6.27 -3.97
N ALA A 110 -21.34 6.16 -2.94
CA ALA A 110 -21.68 6.39 -1.55
C ALA A 110 -20.55 7.08 -0.79
N LEU A 111 -20.90 8.01 0.11
CA LEU A 111 -20.04 8.45 1.20
C LEU A 111 -20.31 7.57 2.42
N VAL A 112 -19.29 6.93 2.95
CA VAL A 112 -19.45 5.87 3.95
C VAL A 112 -18.57 6.12 5.16
N ALA A 113 -19.15 6.08 6.36
CA ALA A 113 -18.41 5.92 7.60
C ALA A 113 -18.37 4.44 8.00
N TYR A 114 -17.18 3.84 8.05
CA TYR A 114 -16.97 2.49 8.60
C TYR A 114 -16.47 2.59 10.03
N ILE A 115 -17.15 1.88 10.95
CA ILE A 115 -16.91 1.96 12.38
C ILE A 115 -16.66 0.56 12.91
N SER A 116 -15.53 0.35 13.59
CA SER A 116 -15.25 -0.86 14.34
C SER A 116 -15.58 -0.64 15.82
N PRO A 117 -16.23 -1.57 16.51
CA PRO A 117 -16.53 -1.43 17.94
C PRO A 117 -15.28 -1.46 18.83
N ASP A 118 -14.16 -2.00 18.33
CA ASP A 118 -12.91 -2.20 19.08
C ASP A 118 -11.89 -1.09 18.85
N GLN A 119 -12.19 -0.09 17.99
CA GLN A 119 -11.27 0.95 17.61
C GLN A 119 -11.90 2.34 17.81
N THR A 120 -11.10 3.27 18.31
CA THR A 120 -11.47 4.69 18.44
C THR A 120 -11.38 5.43 17.11
N ASP A 121 -10.60 4.88 16.18
CA ASP A 121 -10.50 5.38 14.82
C ASP A 121 -11.58 4.78 13.94
N TRP A 122 -11.94 5.49 12.87
CA TRP A 122 -12.95 5.08 11.92
C TRP A 122 -12.53 5.51 10.50
N ARG A 123 -13.23 5.04 9.48
CA ARG A 123 -12.84 5.29 8.10
C ARG A 123 -13.92 6.05 7.36
N PHE A 124 -13.57 7.22 6.82
CA PHE A 124 -14.44 7.99 5.93
C PHE A 124 -14.07 7.70 4.48
N SER A 125 -14.98 7.17 3.71
CA SER A 125 -14.72 6.64 2.37
C SER A 125 -15.70 7.18 1.33
N LEU A 126 -15.19 7.39 0.12
CA LEU A 126 -15.97 7.49 -1.09
C LEU A 126 -15.87 6.15 -1.83
N VAL A 127 -17.02 5.52 -2.08
CA VAL A 127 -17.12 4.30 -2.88
C VAL A 127 -17.87 4.63 -4.16
N ARG A 128 -17.28 4.39 -5.31
CA ARG A 128 -17.84 4.66 -6.64
C ARG A 128 -17.97 3.38 -7.44
N MET A 129 -19.08 3.28 -8.19
CA MET A 129 -19.35 2.18 -9.11
C MET A 129 -18.90 2.54 -10.53
N ASP A 130 -18.20 1.63 -11.19
CA ASP A 130 -17.89 1.73 -12.62
C ASP A 130 -18.84 0.81 -13.40
N TYR A 131 -20.04 1.28 -13.74
CA TYR A 131 -21.00 0.50 -14.50
C TYR A 131 -20.55 0.33 -15.95
N ARG A 132 -20.51 -0.92 -16.42
CA ARG A 132 -20.33 -1.24 -17.84
C ARG A 132 -21.67 -1.67 -18.41
N PHE A 133 -22.05 -1.04 -19.52
CA PHE A 133 -23.28 -1.35 -20.22
C PHE A 133 -22.97 -2.17 -21.47
N GLU A 134 -23.69 -3.27 -21.67
CA GLU A 134 -23.66 -4.07 -22.90
C GLU A 134 -24.98 -3.98 -23.62
N GLN A 135 -24.92 -3.91 -24.94
CA GLN A 135 -26.12 -3.97 -25.75
C GLN A 135 -26.50 -5.43 -25.93
N THR A 136 -27.70 -5.80 -25.50
CA THR A 136 -28.24 -7.16 -25.70
C THR A 136 -28.51 -7.40 -27.18
N LYS A 137 -28.60 -8.68 -27.58
CA LYS A 137 -28.99 -9.07 -28.96
C LYS A 137 -30.34 -8.49 -29.41
N THR A 138 -31.16 -8.02 -28.45
CA THR A 138 -32.45 -7.35 -28.71
C THR A 138 -32.35 -5.83 -28.74
N GLY A 139 -31.13 -5.26 -28.73
CA GLY A 139 -30.91 -3.81 -28.80
C GLY A 139 -31.12 -3.06 -27.47
N LYS A 140 -31.50 -3.72 -26.38
CA LYS A 140 -31.66 -3.09 -25.07
C LYS A 140 -30.31 -3.00 -24.38
N MET A 141 -30.04 -1.84 -23.76
CA MET A 141 -28.87 -1.68 -22.88
C MET A 141 -29.13 -2.44 -21.57
N LYS A 142 -28.24 -3.32 -21.20
CA LYS A 142 -28.21 -4.03 -19.93
C LYS A 142 -26.88 -3.75 -19.25
N VAL A 143 -26.88 -3.59 -17.93
CA VAL A 143 -25.62 -3.58 -17.18
C VAL A 143 -24.98 -4.95 -17.37
N LYS A 144 -23.73 -4.98 -17.77
CA LYS A 144 -22.98 -6.21 -17.90
C LYS A 144 -23.04 -6.93 -16.55
N GLU A 145 -23.54 -8.16 -16.53
CA GLU A 145 -23.64 -8.97 -15.31
C GLU A 145 -22.27 -9.38 -14.75
N GLU A 146 -21.20 -9.08 -15.47
CA GLU A 146 -19.86 -9.20 -14.94
C GLU A 146 -19.70 -8.28 -13.72
N PHE A 147 -18.97 -8.78 -12.75
CA PHE A 147 -18.68 -8.07 -11.50
C PHE A 147 -18.20 -6.65 -11.80
N THR A 148 -19.03 -5.67 -11.47
CA THR A 148 -18.69 -4.25 -11.68
C THR A 148 -17.77 -3.83 -10.54
N PRO A 149 -16.48 -3.57 -10.80
CA PRO A 149 -15.55 -3.23 -9.73
C PRO A 149 -15.91 -1.85 -9.17
N ALA A 150 -16.25 -1.83 -7.88
CA ALA A 150 -16.30 -0.58 -7.15
C ALA A 150 -14.89 -0.13 -6.81
N ARG A 151 -14.63 1.17 -6.91
CA ARG A 151 -13.42 1.80 -6.39
C ARG A 151 -13.71 2.47 -5.08
N ARG A 152 -12.75 2.41 -4.16
CA ARG A 152 -12.85 3.05 -2.86
C ARG A 152 -11.63 3.92 -2.58
N TRP A 153 -11.88 5.12 -2.12
CA TRP A 153 -10.88 6.03 -1.54
C TRP A 153 -11.28 6.34 -0.11
N SER A 154 -10.32 6.42 0.80
CA SER A 154 -10.61 6.52 2.24
C SER A 154 -9.67 7.45 2.96
N PHE A 155 -10.19 8.21 3.93
CA PHE A 155 -9.42 8.77 5.03
C PHE A 155 -9.58 7.88 6.25
N LEU A 156 -8.47 7.46 6.86
CA LEU A 156 -8.48 6.95 8.21
C LEU A 156 -8.49 8.15 9.15
N VAL A 157 -9.45 8.20 10.07
CA VAL A 157 -9.72 9.35 10.94
C VAL A 157 -10.08 8.86 12.34
N GLY A 158 -9.90 9.69 13.36
CA GLY A 158 -10.21 9.34 14.73
C GLY A 158 -9.22 9.93 15.73
N VAL A 159 -9.21 9.39 16.93
CA VAL A 159 -8.41 9.92 18.04
C VAL A 159 -6.91 9.87 17.78
N ASN A 160 -6.47 8.84 17.05
CA ASN A 160 -5.05 8.60 16.77
C ASN A 160 -4.59 9.22 15.43
N GLU A 161 -5.50 9.85 14.68
CA GLU A 161 -5.21 10.36 13.35
C GLU A 161 -5.23 11.88 13.30
N LYS A 162 -4.32 12.49 12.52
CA LYS A 162 -4.34 13.93 12.25
C LYS A 162 -5.24 14.23 11.06
N SER A 163 -5.94 15.34 11.12
CA SER A 163 -6.90 15.75 10.07
C SER A 163 -6.32 16.68 9.01
N HIS A 164 -5.02 17.04 9.09
CA HIS A 164 -4.42 18.02 8.18
C HIS A 164 -4.59 17.64 6.69
N THR A 165 -4.35 16.36 6.34
CA THR A 165 -4.56 15.88 4.97
C THR A 165 -6.03 16.04 4.54
N ALA A 166 -6.97 15.64 5.39
CA ALA A 166 -8.40 15.81 5.11
C ALA A 166 -8.81 17.29 5.02
N GLN A 167 -8.26 18.13 5.90
CA GLN A 167 -8.48 19.58 5.85
C GLN A 167 -8.00 20.16 4.51
N SER A 168 -6.78 19.86 4.08
CA SER A 168 -6.23 20.37 2.82
C SER A 168 -7.10 20.02 1.61
N ARG A 169 -7.78 18.88 1.65
CA ARG A 169 -8.60 18.36 0.54
C ARG A 169 -10.07 18.78 0.60
N LEU A 170 -10.67 18.87 1.76
CA LEU A 170 -12.11 19.08 1.93
C LEU A 170 -12.48 20.52 2.27
N VAL A 171 -11.52 21.35 2.73
CA VAL A 171 -11.83 22.70 3.22
C VAL A 171 -12.46 23.60 2.16
N ASN A 172 -12.05 23.51 0.90
CA ASN A 172 -12.59 24.35 -0.17
C ASN A 172 -14.04 23.98 -0.51
N ILE A 173 -14.38 22.67 -0.44
CA ILE A 173 -15.75 22.21 -0.66
C ILE A 173 -16.62 22.63 0.53
N LEU A 174 -16.13 22.43 1.75
CA LEU A 174 -16.89 22.77 2.96
C LEU A 174 -17.11 24.27 3.14
N ALA A 175 -16.18 25.12 2.67
CA ALA A 175 -16.30 26.57 2.74
C ALA A 175 -17.26 27.15 1.71
N ASP A 176 -17.56 26.42 0.64
CA ASP A 176 -18.55 26.84 -0.38
C ASP A 176 -19.94 26.40 0.06
N ASP A 177 -20.70 27.33 0.66
CA ASP A 177 -22.05 27.08 1.14
C ASP A 177 -23.13 27.52 0.12
N GLU A 178 -22.72 28.05 -1.01
CA GLU A 178 -23.64 28.47 -2.08
C GLU A 178 -23.97 27.34 -3.06
N LYS A 179 -22.98 26.46 -3.32
CA LYS A 179 -23.08 25.41 -4.32
C LYS A 179 -22.90 24.00 -3.69
N ALA A 180 -23.77 23.08 -4.05
CA ALA A 180 -23.55 21.67 -3.74
C ALA A 180 -22.41 21.11 -4.63
N PRO A 181 -21.48 20.32 -4.07
CA PRO A 181 -20.38 19.75 -4.85
C PRO A 181 -20.89 18.69 -5.83
N THR A 182 -20.21 18.58 -6.96
CA THR A 182 -20.39 17.45 -7.88
C THR A 182 -19.66 16.22 -7.39
N LEU A 183 -20.04 15.03 -7.87
CA LEU A 183 -19.31 13.80 -7.56
C LEU A 183 -17.84 13.88 -8.00
N ALA A 184 -17.56 14.55 -9.14
CA ALA A 184 -16.19 14.76 -9.62
C ALA A 184 -15.35 15.64 -8.66
N GLU A 185 -15.94 16.67 -8.07
CA GLU A 185 -15.26 17.50 -7.05
C GLU A 185 -15.00 16.70 -5.77
N LEU A 186 -15.92 15.83 -5.36
CA LEU A 186 -15.70 14.90 -4.24
C LEU A 186 -14.59 13.91 -4.57
N GLU A 187 -14.57 13.31 -5.76
CA GLU A 187 -13.49 12.39 -6.17
C GLU A 187 -12.12 13.05 -6.15
N GLU A 188 -12.04 14.30 -6.65
CA GLU A 188 -10.78 15.04 -6.60
C GLU A 188 -10.35 15.32 -5.14
N ALA A 189 -11.28 15.53 -4.21
CA ALA A 189 -10.97 15.68 -2.80
C ALA A 189 -10.39 14.41 -2.17
N PHE A 190 -10.78 13.24 -2.67
CA PHE A 190 -10.20 11.94 -2.27
C PHE A 190 -8.99 11.52 -3.11
N ASN A 191 -8.51 12.35 -4.03
CA ASN A 191 -7.40 11.99 -4.91
C ASN A 191 -6.06 12.03 -4.18
N ILE A 192 -5.50 10.84 -3.96
CA ILE A 192 -4.20 10.66 -3.29
C ILE A 192 -3.03 11.27 -4.08
N GLU A 193 -3.12 11.32 -5.42
CA GLU A 193 -2.00 11.82 -6.23
C GLU A 193 -1.66 13.28 -5.94
N THR A 194 -2.66 14.09 -5.57
CA THR A 194 -2.45 15.49 -5.21
C THR A 194 -1.72 15.60 -3.87
N VAL A 195 -2.12 14.79 -2.87
CA VAL A 195 -1.42 14.70 -1.57
C VAL A 195 0.01 14.22 -1.75
N THR A 196 0.20 13.20 -2.58
CA THR A 196 1.51 12.66 -2.95
C THR A 196 2.43 13.72 -3.58
N LYS A 197 1.90 14.51 -4.51
CA LYS A 197 2.67 15.60 -5.15
C LYS A 197 3.05 16.69 -4.16
N GLU A 198 2.14 17.10 -3.28
CA GLU A 198 2.42 18.07 -2.22
C GLU A 198 3.51 17.58 -1.27
N PHE A 199 3.34 16.38 -0.74
CA PHE A 199 4.34 15.77 0.16
C PHE A 199 5.70 15.69 -0.51
N PHE A 200 5.76 15.25 -1.78
CA PHE A 200 7.01 15.17 -2.53
C PHE A 200 7.72 16.52 -2.65
N LEU A 201 6.98 17.60 -2.89
CA LEU A 201 7.57 18.95 -2.96
C LEU A 201 8.15 19.38 -1.60
N LYS A 202 7.44 19.12 -0.51
CA LYS A 202 7.93 19.40 0.86
C LYS A 202 9.14 18.52 1.20
N TYR A 203 9.08 17.23 0.89
CA TYR A 203 10.20 16.29 1.10
C TYR A 203 11.45 16.69 0.33
N ARG A 204 11.29 17.14 -0.92
CA ARG A 204 12.38 17.67 -1.74
C ARG A 204 13.05 18.90 -1.11
N ASP A 205 12.26 19.83 -0.61
CA ASP A 205 12.77 21.00 0.08
C ASP A 205 13.55 20.62 1.36
N LEU A 206 13.01 19.68 2.14
CA LEU A 206 13.71 19.12 3.29
C LEU A 206 15.04 18.47 2.91
N PHE A 207 15.10 17.71 1.82
CA PHE A 207 16.32 17.11 1.32
C PHE A 207 17.40 18.17 1.01
N ILE A 208 17.03 19.23 0.29
CA ILE A 208 17.96 20.30 -0.06
C ILE A 208 18.49 20.98 1.20
N ARG A 209 17.61 21.33 2.15
CA ARG A 209 17.99 21.98 3.43
C ARG A 209 18.87 21.09 4.29
N THR A 210 18.58 19.80 4.36
CA THR A 210 19.39 18.82 5.09
C THR A 210 20.79 18.72 4.51
N LYS A 211 20.88 18.59 3.19
CA LYS A 211 22.17 18.55 2.47
C LYS A 211 22.98 19.83 2.67
N GLU A 212 22.35 20.99 2.60
CA GLU A 212 23.03 22.28 2.81
C GLU A 212 23.50 22.46 4.28
N ALA A 213 22.75 21.95 5.25
CA ALA A 213 23.17 21.92 6.66
C ALA A 213 24.40 21.02 6.85
N LEU A 214 24.39 19.83 6.23
CA LEU A 214 25.54 18.91 6.24
C LEU A 214 26.77 19.53 5.57
N ASP A 215 26.62 20.16 4.41
CA ASP A 215 27.74 20.84 3.71
C ASP A 215 28.39 21.91 4.61
N LYS A 216 27.56 22.71 5.27
CA LYS A 216 28.02 23.76 6.19
C LYS A 216 28.78 23.14 7.38
N LEU A 217 28.28 22.04 7.91
CA LEU A 217 28.89 21.34 9.03
C LEU A 217 30.23 20.73 8.63
N VAL A 218 30.32 20.00 7.52
CA VAL A 218 31.56 19.42 6.99
C VAL A 218 32.59 20.50 6.65
N LYS A 219 32.14 21.63 6.08
CA LYS A 219 33.02 22.75 5.77
C LYS A 219 33.67 23.38 7.03
N ASN A 220 32.89 23.48 8.11
CA ASN A 220 33.30 24.18 9.34
C ASN A 220 34.01 23.28 10.36
N ASN A 221 33.91 21.93 10.21
CA ASN A 221 34.52 20.98 11.14
C ASN A 221 35.53 20.09 10.42
N ALA A 222 36.81 20.27 10.74
CA ALA A 222 37.91 19.52 10.12
C ALA A 222 37.87 18.01 10.49
N GLY A 223 37.42 17.65 11.69
CA GLY A 223 37.29 16.27 12.14
C GLY A 223 36.24 15.50 11.36
N ILE A 224 35.03 16.09 11.21
CA ILE A 224 33.95 15.50 10.41
C ILE A 224 34.39 15.35 8.94
N ARG A 225 35.05 16.38 8.39
CA ARG A 225 35.55 16.33 7.01
C ARG A 225 36.53 15.20 6.82
N ALA A 226 37.51 15.06 7.70
CA ALA A 226 38.51 14.00 7.61
C ALA A 226 37.90 12.60 7.71
N ASP A 227 36.91 12.39 8.58
CA ASP A 227 36.21 11.09 8.71
C ASP A 227 35.38 10.80 7.46
N PHE A 228 34.63 11.77 6.94
CA PHE A 228 33.83 11.63 5.72
C PHE A 228 34.69 11.33 4.49
N GLU A 229 35.82 12.02 4.34
CA GLU A 229 36.78 11.76 3.26
C GLU A 229 37.39 10.36 3.38
N ALA A 230 37.83 9.95 4.58
CA ALA A 230 38.39 8.63 4.83
C ALA A 230 37.41 7.47 4.56
N LYS A 231 36.11 7.71 4.73
CA LYS A 231 35.02 6.75 4.57
C LYS A 231 34.23 6.89 3.27
N ALA A 232 34.67 7.79 2.36
CA ALA A 232 33.97 8.12 1.13
C ALA A 232 32.50 8.51 1.33
N VAL A 233 32.17 9.13 2.46
CA VAL A 233 30.81 9.63 2.77
C VAL A 233 30.60 10.97 2.10
N ASN A 234 29.50 11.11 1.35
CA ASN A 234 29.10 12.39 0.77
C ASN A 234 27.78 12.88 1.36
N THR A 235 27.60 14.18 1.36
CA THR A 235 26.44 14.85 2.00
C THR A 235 25.13 14.63 1.25
N VAL A 236 25.14 14.30 -0.04
CA VAL A 236 23.94 13.99 -0.83
C VAL A 236 23.34 12.67 -0.37
N ASP A 237 24.15 11.61 -0.32
CA ASP A 237 23.69 10.28 0.06
C ASP A 237 23.37 10.22 1.55
N PHE A 238 24.12 10.97 2.39
CA PHE A 238 23.80 11.11 3.80
C PHE A 238 22.41 11.73 4.01
N ALA A 239 22.10 12.82 3.31
CA ALA A 239 20.79 13.48 3.42
C ALA A 239 19.64 12.59 2.93
N LYS A 240 19.85 11.83 1.84
CA LYS A 240 18.89 10.84 1.35
C LYS A 240 18.62 9.76 2.40
N LYS A 241 19.69 9.18 2.96
CA LYS A 241 19.59 8.11 3.95
C LYS A 241 18.91 8.59 5.22
N LEU A 242 19.29 9.74 5.76
CA LEU A 242 18.68 10.33 6.95
C LEU A 242 17.17 10.53 6.78
N LEU A 243 16.74 11.16 5.70
CA LEU A 243 15.32 11.37 5.46
C LEU A 243 14.58 10.04 5.23
N GLY A 244 15.20 9.09 4.53
CA GLY A 244 14.65 7.74 4.35
C GLY A 244 14.46 7.00 5.67
N GLN A 245 15.44 7.07 6.58
CA GLN A 245 15.36 6.50 7.93
C GLN A 245 14.20 7.11 8.73
N ILE A 246 14.08 8.44 8.73
CA ILE A 246 13.00 9.12 9.47
C ILE A 246 11.63 8.76 8.89
N VAL A 247 11.43 8.83 7.57
CA VAL A 247 10.16 8.43 6.91
C VAL A 247 9.78 7.00 7.26
N PHE A 248 10.76 6.09 7.25
CA PHE A 248 10.51 4.71 7.60
C PHE A 248 9.98 4.56 9.04
N LEU A 249 10.56 5.28 9.97
CA LEU A 249 10.06 5.26 11.35
C LEU A 249 8.64 5.84 11.46
N TYR A 250 8.26 6.80 10.60
CA TYR A 250 6.88 7.28 10.52
C TYR A 250 5.89 6.19 10.07
N PHE A 251 6.29 5.26 9.19
CA PHE A 251 5.48 4.09 8.89
C PHE A 251 5.35 3.16 10.09
N LEU A 252 6.45 2.87 10.78
CA LEU A 252 6.46 1.89 11.87
C LEU A 252 5.78 2.38 13.14
N GLN A 253 5.91 3.66 13.51
CA GLN A 253 5.26 4.16 14.71
C GLN A 253 3.72 4.04 14.65
N LYS A 254 3.13 3.90 13.43
CA LYS A 254 1.71 3.60 13.27
C LYS A 254 1.28 2.26 13.86
N LYS A 255 2.20 1.31 14.00
CA LYS A 255 1.96 0.00 14.64
C LYS A 255 2.01 0.07 16.16
N GLY A 256 2.43 1.21 16.75
CA GLY A 256 2.63 1.30 18.19
C GLY A 256 3.79 0.44 18.72
N TRP A 257 4.78 0.18 17.88
CA TRP A 257 5.95 -0.63 18.27
C TRP A 257 7.06 0.16 18.92
N PHE A 258 6.97 1.48 18.95
CA PHE A 258 7.95 2.34 19.59
C PHE A 258 7.41 2.98 20.85
N GLY A 259 8.26 3.07 21.85
CA GLY A 259 7.95 3.83 23.06
C GLY A 259 6.97 3.12 24.00
N ALA A 260 6.74 1.82 23.84
CA ALA A 260 5.96 1.05 24.80
C ALA A 260 6.73 0.93 26.12
N ASP A 261 6.03 1.02 27.24
CA ASP A 261 6.62 0.79 28.57
C ASP A 261 7.14 -0.64 28.69
N ARG A 262 8.04 -0.89 29.65
CA ARG A 262 8.68 -2.19 29.84
C ARG A 262 7.67 -3.34 29.97
N ASP A 263 6.62 -3.11 30.73
CA ASP A 263 5.59 -4.11 31.03
C ASP A 263 4.37 -4.06 30.09
N ALA A 264 4.36 -3.14 29.13
CA ALA A 264 3.29 -2.99 28.16
C ALA A 264 3.42 -3.99 27.00
N GLU A 265 2.28 -4.32 26.39
CA GLU A 265 2.25 -5.16 25.18
C GLU A 265 2.81 -4.41 23.96
N TRP A 266 3.30 -5.15 22.98
CA TRP A 266 3.62 -4.57 21.67
C TRP A 266 2.35 -4.03 21.01
N GLY A 267 2.45 -2.86 20.36
CA GLY A 267 1.30 -2.16 19.78
C GLY A 267 0.71 -1.07 20.69
N GLU A 268 1.05 -1.04 21.98
CA GLU A 268 0.61 -0.02 22.94
C GLU A 268 1.52 1.22 22.96
N GLY A 269 2.63 1.19 22.22
CA GLY A 269 3.56 2.29 22.16
C GLY A 269 3.02 3.52 21.43
N SER A 270 3.75 4.62 21.53
CA SER A 270 3.35 5.90 20.97
C SER A 270 3.34 5.91 19.43
N ARG A 271 2.24 6.38 18.85
CA ARG A 271 2.15 6.65 17.40
C ARG A 271 2.78 7.99 17.00
N GLN A 272 3.33 8.74 17.98
CA GLN A 272 4.03 10.01 17.81
C GLN A 272 5.44 9.96 18.42
N PHE A 273 6.03 8.78 18.51
CA PHE A 273 7.28 8.52 19.22
C PHE A 273 8.43 9.47 18.84
N LEU A 274 8.63 9.73 17.54
CA LEU A 274 9.69 10.65 17.09
C LEU A 274 9.46 12.10 17.59
N ARG A 275 8.22 12.54 17.62
CA ARG A 275 7.85 13.84 18.20
C ARG A 275 8.11 13.87 19.70
N GLU A 276 7.77 12.81 20.42
CA GLU A 276 8.00 12.69 21.86
C GLU A 276 9.48 12.68 22.22
N LEU A 277 10.31 12.04 21.40
CA LEU A 277 11.77 12.11 21.53
C LEU A 277 12.26 13.57 21.38
N PHE A 278 11.78 14.28 20.35
CA PHE A 278 12.13 15.68 20.15
C PHE A 278 11.65 16.58 21.29
N GLU A 279 10.50 16.32 21.86
CA GLU A 279 9.93 17.03 23.00
C GLU A 279 10.58 16.63 24.35
N LYS A 280 11.62 15.79 24.33
CA LYS A 280 12.37 15.34 25.52
C LYS A 280 11.56 14.51 26.50
N LYS A 281 10.47 13.85 26.06
CA LYS A 281 9.65 13.01 26.95
C LYS A 281 10.35 11.70 27.36
N HIS A 282 11.30 11.24 26.56
CA HIS A 282 12.08 10.02 26.80
C HIS A 282 13.52 10.28 27.24
N GLY A 283 13.86 11.51 27.65
CA GLY A 283 15.18 11.91 28.11
C GLY A 283 15.65 13.24 27.55
N GLY A 284 16.54 13.91 28.26
CA GLY A 284 17.15 15.18 27.84
C GLY A 284 18.25 14.96 26.80
N TYR A 285 18.50 15.96 25.97
CA TYR A 285 19.58 15.98 24.97
C TYR A 285 20.06 17.41 24.73
N GLU A 286 21.26 17.58 24.20
CA GLU A 286 21.80 18.87 23.74
C GLU A 286 21.60 19.05 22.24
N ASN A 287 21.78 17.98 21.44
CA ASN A 287 21.54 17.97 20.01
C ASN A 287 20.68 16.77 19.60
N PHE A 288 19.58 17.01 18.91
CA PHE A 288 18.61 15.98 18.59
C PHE A 288 19.17 14.89 17.65
N PHE A 289 19.97 15.27 16.65
CA PHE A 289 20.55 14.28 15.74
C PHE A 289 21.59 13.43 16.44
N ASN A 290 22.60 14.07 17.03
CA ASN A 290 23.74 13.40 17.64
C ASN A 290 23.36 12.55 18.86
N ASP A 291 22.52 13.09 19.74
CA ASP A 291 22.25 12.47 21.04
C ASP A 291 21.04 11.54 21.04
N ILE A 292 20.13 11.69 20.03
CA ILE A 292 18.89 10.93 19.96
C ILE A 292 18.81 10.08 18.69
N LEU A 293 18.93 10.68 17.49
CA LEU A 293 18.71 9.94 16.25
C LEU A 293 19.82 8.96 15.91
N GLU A 294 21.09 9.32 16.10
CA GLU A 294 22.20 8.39 15.89
C GLU A 294 22.14 7.17 16.83
N PRO A 295 21.97 7.32 18.15
CA PRO A 295 21.75 6.16 19.02
C PRO A 295 20.49 5.36 18.70
N LEU A 296 19.39 6.03 18.31
CA LEU A 296 18.19 5.33 17.86
C LEU A 296 18.48 4.44 16.66
N PHE A 297 19.13 4.98 15.62
CA PHE A 297 19.41 4.26 14.39
C PHE A 297 20.48 3.20 14.57
N TYR A 298 21.62 3.59 15.11
CA TYR A 298 22.85 2.78 15.04
C TYR A 298 23.08 1.91 16.27
N GLU A 299 22.30 2.08 17.33
CA GLU A 299 22.34 1.26 18.52
C GLU A 299 21.00 0.59 18.80
N ALA A 300 19.92 1.38 19.03
CA ALA A 300 18.65 0.85 19.46
C ALA A 300 17.97 -0.05 18.41
N LEU A 301 17.94 0.37 17.15
CA LEU A 301 17.30 -0.39 16.05
C LEU A 301 18.21 -1.49 15.49
N ARG A 302 19.54 -1.39 15.69
CA ARG A 302 20.52 -2.27 15.10
C ARG A 302 20.92 -3.45 15.98
N ASN A 303 20.92 -3.29 17.30
CA ASN A 303 21.39 -4.31 18.23
C ASN A 303 20.24 -5.15 18.75
N ASP A 304 20.41 -6.48 18.70
CA ASP A 304 19.46 -7.43 19.29
C ASP A 304 19.48 -7.33 20.82
N ARG A 305 18.36 -6.96 21.41
CA ARG A 305 18.12 -6.87 22.85
C ARG A 305 17.01 -7.81 23.30
N SER A 306 16.78 -8.89 22.55
CA SER A 306 15.74 -9.86 22.84
C SER A 306 15.86 -10.51 24.23
N HIS A 307 17.06 -10.50 24.82
CA HIS A 307 17.31 -10.99 26.18
C HIS A 307 16.68 -10.08 27.26
N ASP A 308 16.32 -8.84 26.94
CA ASP A 308 15.67 -7.86 27.81
C ASP A 308 14.37 -7.30 27.18
N ASP A 309 13.66 -8.13 26.41
CA ASP A 309 12.40 -7.81 25.71
C ASP A 309 12.50 -6.55 24.85
N ASP A 310 13.63 -6.37 24.17
CA ASP A 310 13.98 -5.22 23.34
C ASP A 310 13.90 -3.85 24.06
N TYR A 311 13.96 -3.85 25.41
CA TYR A 311 13.99 -2.64 26.20
C TYR A 311 15.29 -1.85 25.97
N TYR A 312 15.16 -0.56 25.72
CA TYR A 312 16.30 0.36 25.53
C TYR A 312 16.36 1.39 26.65
N SER A 313 17.29 1.18 27.54
CA SER A 313 17.42 1.96 28.79
C SER A 313 17.65 3.46 28.58
N ARG A 314 18.29 3.87 27.47
CA ARG A 314 18.53 5.28 27.16
C ARG A 314 17.25 6.07 26.94
N PHE A 315 16.20 5.44 26.41
CA PHE A 315 14.89 6.06 26.20
C PHE A 315 13.81 5.52 27.13
N ASN A 316 14.17 4.63 28.05
CA ASN A 316 13.27 4.01 29.02
C ASN A 316 12.01 3.36 28.41
N CYS A 317 12.15 2.73 27.25
CA CYS A 317 11.02 2.12 26.54
C CYS A 317 11.48 0.95 25.65
N LYS A 318 10.51 0.18 25.15
CA LYS A 318 10.75 -0.86 24.15
C LYS A 318 11.00 -0.24 22.78
N ILE A 319 12.02 -0.74 22.09
CA ILE A 319 12.34 -0.39 20.70
C ILE A 319 12.68 -1.69 19.96
N PRO A 320 11.95 -2.01 18.86
CA PRO A 320 12.16 -3.27 18.17
C PRO A 320 13.54 -3.32 17.51
N PHE A 321 14.14 -4.50 17.47
CA PHE A 321 15.32 -4.76 16.68
C PHE A 321 14.99 -4.85 15.20
N LEU A 322 15.58 -3.98 14.38
CA LEU A 322 15.40 -3.92 12.92
C LEU A 322 16.72 -4.27 12.23
N ASN A 323 16.94 -5.56 11.98
CA ASN A 323 18.15 -6.03 11.31
C ASN A 323 18.11 -5.71 9.81
N GLY A 324 18.67 -4.57 9.40
CA GLY A 324 18.75 -4.21 7.97
C GLY A 324 19.72 -3.07 7.72
N GLY A 325 20.36 -3.07 6.54
CA GLY A 325 21.37 -2.08 6.12
C GLY A 325 20.89 -0.62 6.14
N LEU A 326 19.57 -0.39 6.21
CA LEU A 326 19.02 0.95 6.34
C LEU A 326 19.54 1.67 7.60
N PHE A 327 19.70 0.94 8.72
CA PHE A 327 20.18 1.48 10.00
C PHE A 327 21.67 1.25 10.24
N ASP A 328 22.45 0.96 9.21
CA ASP A 328 23.90 1.02 9.29
C ASP A 328 24.41 2.46 9.06
N PRO A 329 25.44 2.91 9.75
CA PRO A 329 26.08 4.20 9.44
C PRO A 329 26.59 4.21 7.99
N ILE A 330 26.25 5.25 7.22
CA ILE A 330 26.71 5.37 5.83
C ILE A 330 28.24 5.35 5.77
N GLY A 331 28.82 4.52 4.89
CA GLY A 331 30.27 4.36 4.79
C GLY A 331 30.93 3.85 6.08
N ASN A 332 30.16 3.38 7.05
CA ASN A 332 30.65 2.98 8.38
C ASN A 332 31.46 4.08 9.09
N TYR A 333 31.01 5.36 8.99
CA TYR A 333 31.61 6.43 9.77
C TYR A 333 31.47 6.17 11.28
N ASN A 334 32.40 6.72 12.06
CA ASN A 334 32.41 6.45 13.50
C ASN A 334 31.50 7.41 14.24
N TRP A 335 30.19 7.11 14.25
CA TRP A 335 29.14 7.93 14.88
C TRP A 335 29.35 8.16 16.40
N VAL A 336 30.11 7.29 17.08
CA VAL A 336 30.41 7.46 18.52
C VAL A 336 31.48 8.53 18.76
N ARG A 337 32.35 8.80 17.78
CA ARG A 337 33.46 9.75 17.88
C ARG A 337 33.31 11.00 17.04
N THR A 338 32.41 10.96 16.08
CA THR A 338 32.20 12.03 15.10
C THR A 338 30.88 12.73 15.41
N ASP A 339 30.95 13.79 16.22
CA ASP A 339 29.77 14.55 16.65
C ASP A 339 29.14 15.33 15.48
N ILE A 340 28.09 14.78 14.90
CA ILE A 340 27.33 15.41 13.82
C ILE A 340 26.18 16.25 14.40
N CYS A 341 26.50 17.48 14.82
CA CYS A 341 25.52 18.38 15.41
C CYS A 341 24.73 19.14 14.33
N LEU A 342 23.74 18.48 13.73
CA LEU A 342 22.76 19.15 12.87
C LEU A 342 21.87 20.06 13.72
N PRO A 343 21.51 21.28 13.22
CA PRO A 343 20.69 22.19 14.01
C PRO A 343 19.30 21.62 14.29
N ASP A 344 18.83 21.64 15.52
CA ASP A 344 17.52 21.14 15.94
C ASP A 344 16.37 21.82 15.18
N SER A 345 16.55 23.07 14.74
CA SER A 345 15.59 23.80 13.90
C SER A 345 15.37 23.17 12.50
N LEU A 346 16.26 22.26 12.06
CA LEU A 346 16.06 21.45 10.86
C LEU A 346 14.97 20.41 11.07
N PHE A 347 14.83 19.91 12.30
CA PHE A 347 13.85 18.87 12.64
C PHE A 347 12.51 19.48 13.07
N SER A 348 12.52 20.53 13.89
CA SER A 348 11.30 21.26 14.26
C SER A 348 11.61 22.71 14.61
N ASN A 349 10.70 23.61 14.23
CA ASN A 349 10.83 25.04 14.46
C ASN A 349 9.48 25.76 14.50
N ASN A 350 9.50 27.08 14.77
CA ASN A 350 8.29 27.91 14.83
C ASN A 350 8.11 28.81 13.59
N ASN A 351 8.76 28.51 12.48
CA ASN A 351 8.59 29.29 11.24
C ASN A 351 7.14 29.19 10.76
N ARG A 352 6.61 30.29 10.22
CA ARG A 352 5.31 30.24 9.52
C ARG A 352 5.51 29.87 8.06
N THR A 353 4.77 28.85 7.62
CA THR A 353 4.73 28.48 6.20
C THR A 353 3.87 29.47 5.41
N LYS A 354 3.96 29.40 4.08
CA LYS A 354 3.11 30.23 3.18
C LYS A 354 1.63 29.88 3.31
N GLU A 355 1.34 28.66 3.67
CA GLU A 355 0.01 28.13 3.92
C GLU A 355 -0.57 28.53 5.29
N GLY A 356 0.26 29.17 6.15
CA GLY A 356 -0.12 29.65 7.47
C GLY A 356 0.13 28.67 8.60
N ASP A 357 0.69 27.49 8.33
CA ASP A 357 1.05 26.50 9.33
C ASP A 357 2.28 26.93 10.12
N ILE A 358 2.42 26.44 11.36
CA ILE A 358 3.58 26.68 12.21
C ILE A 358 4.53 25.50 12.12
N GLY A 359 5.82 25.77 11.88
CA GLY A 359 6.88 24.79 11.73
C GLY A 359 7.06 24.34 10.26
N ASP A 360 8.30 24.25 9.83
CA ASP A 360 8.69 23.76 8.51
C ASP A 360 9.87 22.78 8.57
N GLY A 361 10.18 22.27 9.75
CA GLY A 361 11.17 21.22 9.97
C GLY A 361 10.70 19.84 9.51
N ILE A 362 11.60 18.86 9.56
CA ILE A 362 11.34 17.49 9.10
C ILE A 362 10.13 16.90 9.83
N LEU A 363 10.14 16.92 11.16
CA LEU A 363 9.06 16.39 11.99
C LEU A 363 7.78 17.21 11.81
N ASP A 364 7.89 18.56 11.69
CA ASP A 364 6.73 19.43 11.51
C ASP A 364 5.95 19.11 10.23
N ILE A 365 6.68 18.82 9.15
CA ILE A 365 6.08 18.45 7.87
C ILE A 365 5.50 17.03 7.95
N PHE A 366 6.25 16.07 8.50
CA PHE A 366 5.80 14.68 8.52
C PHE A 366 4.60 14.46 9.45
N ASP A 367 4.53 15.15 10.58
CA ASP A 367 3.40 15.07 11.52
C ASP A 367 2.07 15.56 10.91
N ARG A 368 2.10 16.34 9.84
CA ARG A 368 0.89 16.82 9.16
C ARG A 368 0.25 15.79 8.26
N TYR A 369 1.02 14.81 7.79
CA TYR A 369 0.52 13.80 6.86
C TYR A 369 0.21 12.50 7.61
N ASN A 370 -0.86 11.85 7.19
CA ASN A 370 -1.14 10.50 7.64
C ASN A 370 -0.28 9.51 6.86
N PHE A 371 0.29 8.54 7.57
CA PHE A 371 1.07 7.45 7.00
C PHE A 371 0.28 6.15 7.13
N THR A 372 0.43 5.25 6.18
CA THR A 372 -0.13 3.90 6.22
C THR A 372 0.95 2.87 5.90
N VAL A 373 1.02 1.79 6.67
CA VAL A 373 1.97 0.70 6.42
C VAL A 373 1.56 -0.18 5.23
N LYS A 374 0.27 -0.16 4.88
CA LYS A 374 -0.26 -0.97 3.77
C LYS A 374 -0.16 -0.19 2.46
N GLU A 375 0.52 -0.77 1.47
CA GLU A 375 0.45 -0.25 0.12
C GLU A 375 -0.97 -0.39 -0.43
N ASP A 376 -1.43 0.63 -1.13
CA ASP A 376 -2.74 0.65 -1.76
C ASP A 376 -2.86 -0.41 -2.86
N GLU A 377 -4.08 -0.78 -3.16
CA GLU A 377 -4.44 -1.64 -4.28
C GLU A 377 -5.13 -0.84 -5.39
N PRO A 378 -5.15 -1.32 -6.65
CA PRO A 378 -5.74 -0.56 -7.76
C PRO A 378 -7.20 -0.11 -7.54
N LEU A 379 -7.98 -0.89 -6.77
CA LEU A 379 -9.39 -0.59 -6.48
C LEU A 379 -9.62 -0.01 -5.08
N GLU A 380 -8.57 0.08 -4.26
CA GLU A 380 -8.66 0.57 -2.87
C GLU A 380 -7.48 1.47 -2.54
N LYS A 381 -7.76 2.74 -2.34
CA LYS A 381 -6.75 3.74 -2.05
C LYS A 381 -7.04 4.42 -0.71
N GLU A 382 -6.01 4.59 0.10
CA GLU A 382 -6.06 5.41 1.30
C GLU A 382 -5.46 6.78 1.02
N VAL A 383 -6.11 7.84 1.47
CA VAL A 383 -5.59 9.22 1.32
C VAL A 383 -4.57 9.47 2.43
N ALA A 384 -3.46 8.77 2.33
CA ALA A 384 -2.32 8.79 3.24
C ALA A 384 -1.02 8.53 2.46
N ILE A 385 0.11 8.77 3.10
CA ILE A 385 1.42 8.44 2.54
C ILE A 385 1.63 6.93 2.72
N ASP A 386 1.75 6.21 1.62
CA ASP A 386 2.01 4.77 1.60
C ASP A 386 3.48 4.44 1.23
N PRO A 387 3.96 3.21 1.45
CA PRO A 387 5.34 2.83 1.12
C PRO A 387 5.70 2.96 -0.38
N GLU A 388 4.74 2.84 -1.29
CA GLU A 388 4.97 3.08 -2.72
C GLU A 388 5.43 4.52 -2.99
N LEU A 389 4.88 5.48 -2.24
CA LEU A 389 5.27 6.87 -2.36
C LEU A 389 6.73 7.09 -1.98
N LEU A 390 7.22 6.36 -0.95
CA LEU A 390 8.64 6.39 -0.60
C LEU A 390 9.49 5.92 -1.78
N GLY A 391 9.08 4.84 -2.45
CA GLY A 391 9.74 4.36 -3.67
C GLY A 391 9.74 5.39 -4.78
N LYS A 392 8.60 6.01 -5.08
CA LYS A 392 8.48 7.09 -6.08
C LYS A 392 9.36 8.30 -5.75
N ALA A 393 9.40 8.70 -4.48
CA ALA A 393 10.23 9.81 -4.03
C ALA A 393 11.71 9.45 -4.18
N TYR A 394 12.10 8.26 -3.71
CA TYR A 394 13.47 7.80 -3.75
C TYR A 394 14.00 7.69 -5.19
N GLU A 395 13.26 7.10 -6.11
CA GLU A 395 13.66 7.01 -7.51
C GLU A 395 13.94 8.38 -8.11
N LYS A 396 13.08 9.38 -7.84
CA LYS A 396 13.32 10.75 -8.29
C LYS A 396 14.60 11.35 -7.71
N PHE A 397 14.96 11.01 -6.46
CA PHE A 397 16.18 11.46 -5.82
C PHE A 397 17.42 10.68 -6.25
N ASN A 398 17.28 9.47 -6.80
CA ASN A 398 18.41 8.72 -7.36
C ASN A 398 19.06 9.40 -8.55
N ALA A 399 18.30 10.21 -9.31
CA ALA A 399 18.86 11.08 -10.33
C ALA A 399 19.84 12.11 -9.77
N ILE A 400 19.76 12.45 -8.48
CA ILE A 400 20.58 13.48 -7.84
C ILE A 400 21.82 12.83 -7.25
N ARG A 401 22.98 13.19 -7.79
CA ARG A 401 24.30 12.70 -7.38
C ARG A 401 25.16 13.84 -6.86
N PRO A 402 26.26 13.57 -6.15
CA PRO A 402 27.16 14.61 -5.70
C PRO A 402 27.70 15.52 -6.81
N ASP A 403 27.99 14.94 -7.98
CA ASP A 403 28.54 15.62 -9.15
C ASP A 403 27.52 16.49 -9.89
N ASN A 404 26.23 16.16 -9.85
CA ASN A 404 25.18 16.90 -10.58
C ASN A 404 24.25 17.75 -9.69
N PHE A 405 24.45 17.78 -8.37
CA PHE A 405 23.57 18.50 -7.45
C PHE A 405 23.44 19.99 -7.77
N ALA A 406 24.53 20.64 -8.19
CA ALA A 406 24.51 22.06 -8.58
C ALA A 406 23.63 22.29 -9.82
N GLU A 407 23.68 21.39 -10.80
CA GLU A 407 22.84 21.42 -12.00
C GLU A 407 21.36 21.21 -11.63
N TYR A 408 21.08 20.23 -10.76
CA TYR A 408 19.74 20.00 -10.22
C TYR A 408 19.17 21.25 -9.56
N LYS A 409 19.93 21.90 -8.67
CA LYS A 409 19.52 23.12 -7.99
C LYS A 409 19.26 24.28 -8.96
N LYS A 410 20.03 24.36 -10.05
CA LYS A 410 19.82 25.35 -11.12
C LYS A 410 18.54 25.06 -11.91
N ALA A 411 18.28 23.79 -12.24
CA ALA A 411 17.04 23.36 -12.91
C ALA A 411 15.79 23.70 -12.10
N LEU A 412 15.83 23.52 -10.77
CA LEU A 412 14.75 23.91 -9.88
C LEU A 412 14.50 25.43 -9.85
N LYS A 413 15.58 26.23 -9.81
CA LYS A 413 15.50 27.69 -9.78
C LYS A 413 15.00 28.31 -11.10
N SER A 414 15.15 27.59 -12.23
CA SER A 414 14.71 28.07 -13.54
C SER A 414 13.20 28.29 -13.60
N GLY A 415 12.41 27.59 -12.77
CA GLY A 415 10.95 27.67 -12.72
C GLY A 415 10.23 27.23 -14.00
N LYS A 416 10.98 26.78 -15.03
CA LYS A 416 10.41 26.34 -16.29
C LYS A 416 9.76 24.96 -16.11
N LYS A 417 8.46 24.89 -16.40
CA LYS A 417 7.73 23.62 -16.43
C LYS A 417 8.49 22.62 -17.34
N GLY A 418 8.92 21.52 -16.74
CA GLY A 418 9.57 20.41 -17.46
C GLY A 418 11.10 20.30 -17.30
N ASP A 419 11.80 21.27 -16.75
CA ASP A 419 13.25 21.16 -16.58
C ASP A 419 13.65 20.07 -15.58
N GLU A 420 12.92 19.90 -14.48
CA GLU A 420 13.09 18.79 -13.54
C GLU A 420 12.75 17.44 -14.19
N SER A 421 11.69 17.38 -15.00
CA SER A 421 11.32 16.17 -15.74
C SER A 421 12.38 15.79 -16.79
N LYS A 422 12.99 16.79 -17.46
CA LYS A 422 14.11 16.56 -18.39
C LYS A 422 15.33 16.04 -17.66
N PHE A 423 15.66 16.62 -16.50
CA PHE A 423 16.76 16.16 -15.66
C PHE A 423 16.56 14.68 -15.27
N ASN A 424 15.40 14.31 -14.73
CA ASN A 424 15.12 12.93 -14.35
C ASN A 424 15.21 11.95 -15.54
N LYS A 425 14.69 12.35 -16.72
CA LYS A 425 14.79 11.56 -17.95
C LYS A 425 16.23 11.37 -18.42
N GLN A 426 17.06 12.40 -18.30
CA GLN A 426 18.48 12.34 -18.66
C GLN A 426 19.25 11.31 -17.84
N PHE A 427 18.85 11.11 -16.58
CA PHE A 427 19.47 10.15 -15.66
C PHE A 427 18.72 8.79 -15.59
N GLY A 428 17.79 8.54 -16.52
CA GLY A 428 17.16 7.22 -16.70
C GLY A 428 16.20 6.82 -15.60
N VAL A 429 15.65 7.77 -14.85
CA VAL A 429 14.73 7.49 -13.73
C VAL A 429 13.28 7.45 -14.21
N TYR A 430 12.70 6.26 -14.21
CA TYR A 430 11.31 6.01 -14.60
C TYR A 430 10.61 5.18 -13.53
N TYR A 431 9.46 5.66 -13.09
CA TYR A 431 8.58 4.92 -12.20
C TYR A 431 7.41 4.31 -12.99
N THR A 432 7.19 3.00 -12.82
CA THR A 432 6.06 2.31 -13.45
C THR A 432 4.83 2.43 -12.55
N PRO A 433 3.72 3.01 -13.03
CA PRO A 433 2.49 3.11 -12.25
C PRO A 433 1.98 1.76 -11.76
N ARG A 434 1.44 1.74 -10.56
CA ARG A 434 0.94 0.54 -9.85
C ARG A 434 -0.02 -0.29 -10.70
N GLU A 435 -0.96 0.33 -11.38
CA GLU A 435 -1.95 -0.35 -12.22
C GLU A 435 -1.28 -1.14 -13.36
N ILE A 436 -0.20 -0.59 -13.93
CA ILE A 436 0.58 -1.24 -14.99
C ILE A 436 1.39 -2.40 -14.39
N VAL A 437 2.01 -2.20 -13.23
CA VAL A 437 2.76 -3.24 -12.52
C VAL A 437 1.86 -4.45 -12.24
N HIS A 438 0.69 -4.24 -11.63
CA HIS A 438 -0.26 -5.31 -11.33
C HIS A 438 -0.76 -6.01 -12.60
N TYR A 439 -1.03 -5.25 -13.67
CA TYR A 439 -1.40 -5.85 -14.95
C TYR A 439 -0.30 -6.77 -15.48
N MET A 440 0.95 -6.30 -15.51
CA MET A 440 2.08 -7.09 -15.99
C MET A 440 2.32 -8.34 -15.13
N CYS A 441 2.24 -8.20 -13.79
CA CYS A 441 2.38 -9.32 -12.86
C CYS A 441 1.29 -10.38 -13.09
N ARG A 442 0.03 -9.98 -13.24
CA ARG A 442 -1.09 -10.91 -13.54
C ARG A 442 -0.88 -11.63 -14.84
N GLN A 443 -0.52 -10.91 -15.92
CA GLN A 443 -0.26 -11.54 -17.21
C GLN A 443 0.91 -12.55 -17.17
N SER A 444 1.96 -12.23 -16.42
CA SER A 444 3.09 -13.13 -16.20
C SER A 444 2.67 -14.41 -15.45
N LEU A 445 1.87 -14.26 -14.38
CA LEU A 445 1.35 -15.42 -13.63
C LEU A 445 0.40 -16.29 -14.46
N ILE A 446 -0.49 -15.67 -15.26
CA ILE A 446 -1.39 -16.41 -16.15
C ILE A 446 -0.57 -17.23 -17.15
N ASN A 447 0.41 -16.63 -17.80
CA ASN A 447 1.25 -17.33 -18.76
C ASN A 447 2.08 -18.44 -18.10
N TYR A 448 2.70 -18.17 -16.94
CA TYR A 448 3.45 -19.16 -16.18
C TYR A 448 2.58 -20.37 -15.81
N LEU A 449 1.43 -20.13 -15.16
CA LEU A 449 0.55 -21.22 -14.75
C LEU A 449 -0.02 -21.98 -15.93
N THR A 450 -0.36 -21.30 -17.04
CA THR A 450 -0.84 -21.96 -18.25
C THR A 450 0.20 -22.93 -18.80
N THR A 451 1.46 -22.56 -18.80
CA THR A 451 2.57 -23.42 -19.24
C THR A 451 2.81 -24.55 -18.25
N GLU A 452 3.05 -24.24 -16.97
CA GLU A 452 3.47 -25.21 -15.96
C GLU A 452 2.40 -26.27 -15.61
N LEU A 453 1.11 -25.91 -15.73
CA LEU A 453 0.03 -26.86 -15.45
C LEU A 453 -0.29 -27.76 -16.64
N ASN A 454 0.07 -27.34 -17.85
CA ASN A 454 -0.27 -28.01 -19.09
C ASN A 454 0.98 -28.53 -19.84
N ASP A 455 2.15 -28.45 -19.21
CA ASP A 455 3.38 -28.96 -19.81
C ASP A 455 3.30 -30.49 -20.00
N GLY A 456 3.73 -31.00 -21.16
CA GLY A 456 3.69 -32.42 -21.49
C GLY A 456 2.34 -32.93 -22.03
N ILE A 457 1.36 -32.05 -22.29
CA ILE A 457 0.05 -32.45 -22.89
C ILE A 457 0.17 -32.75 -24.40
N VAL A 458 1.24 -32.34 -25.04
CA VAL A 458 1.51 -32.67 -26.44
C VAL A 458 2.23 -34.01 -26.49
N ALA A 459 1.48 -35.07 -26.79
CA ALA A 459 2.06 -36.38 -27.07
C ALA A 459 2.28 -36.53 -28.58
N TYR A 460 3.50 -36.84 -28.98
CA TYR A 460 3.83 -37.15 -30.37
C TYR A 460 3.74 -38.67 -30.54
N GLU A 461 2.78 -39.10 -31.32
CA GLU A 461 2.69 -40.50 -31.73
C GLU A 461 3.38 -40.69 -33.07
N LYS A 462 4.46 -41.47 -33.12
CA LYS A 462 5.08 -41.89 -34.36
C LYS A 462 4.20 -42.92 -35.05
N LEU A 463 3.52 -42.50 -36.08
CA LEU A 463 2.68 -43.36 -36.95
C LEU A 463 3.49 -44.12 -38.00
N GLY A 464 4.54 -44.78 -37.62
CA GLY A 464 5.25 -45.69 -38.52
C GLY A 464 5.85 -45.09 -39.80
N GLU A 465 6.91 -45.67 -40.25
CA GLU A 465 7.56 -45.28 -41.50
C GLU A 465 6.71 -45.75 -42.72
N LYS A 466 6.06 -44.81 -43.44
CA LYS A 466 5.53 -45.11 -44.73
C LYS A 466 6.56 -44.83 -45.81
N GLN A 467 6.96 -45.85 -46.53
CA GLN A 467 7.81 -45.71 -47.71
C GLN A 467 6.97 -45.22 -48.91
N PHE A 468 7.31 -44.03 -49.42
CA PHE A 468 6.74 -43.53 -50.66
C PHE A 468 7.76 -43.62 -51.78
N ASN A 469 7.33 -44.19 -52.97
CA ASN A 469 8.10 -44.04 -54.17
C ASN A 469 7.75 -42.70 -54.83
N LEU A 470 8.61 -41.70 -54.70
CA LEU A 470 8.39 -40.35 -55.24
C LEU A 470 8.47 -40.27 -56.79
N PHE A 471 9.12 -41.21 -57.46
CA PHE A 471 9.26 -41.26 -58.93
C PHE A 471 9.21 -42.71 -59.39
N GLY A 472 8.22 -43.08 -60.15
CA GLY A 472 7.99 -44.42 -60.63
C GLY A 472 9.26 -45.28 -60.89
N ASN A 473 9.18 -46.56 -60.86
CA ASN A 473 10.16 -47.66 -60.84
C ASN A 473 11.69 -47.43 -60.84
N LYS A 474 12.19 -46.20 -60.77
CA LYS A 474 13.63 -45.86 -60.67
C LYS A 474 13.96 -44.66 -59.76
N GLY A 475 13.08 -44.23 -58.81
CA GLY A 475 13.29 -43.10 -57.97
C GLY A 475 13.84 -43.45 -56.55
N LYS A 476 14.51 -42.50 -55.92
CA LYS A 476 15.00 -42.62 -54.54
C LYS A 476 13.85 -42.81 -53.54
N ARG A 477 13.96 -43.82 -52.66
CA ARG A 477 13.01 -44.02 -51.55
C ARG A 477 13.15 -42.86 -50.56
N GLY A 478 12.11 -42.06 -50.43
CA GLY A 478 11.99 -41.05 -49.39
C GLY A 478 11.27 -41.63 -48.19
N GLN A 479 11.80 -41.42 -47.02
CA GLN A 479 11.22 -41.78 -45.73
C GLN A 479 10.53 -40.55 -45.15
N LEU A 480 9.23 -40.65 -44.95
CA LEU A 480 8.46 -39.58 -44.33
C LEU A 480 8.12 -40.04 -42.91
N ASP A 481 8.68 -39.37 -41.91
CA ASP A 481 8.25 -39.53 -40.52
C ASP A 481 6.93 -38.77 -40.34
N LEU A 482 5.84 -39.49 -40.25
CA LEU A 482 4.54 -38.91 -39.89
C LEU A 482 4.37 -38.94 -38.40
N THR A 483 4.49 -37.79 -37.79
CA THR A 483 4.11 -37.54 -36.38
C THR A 483 2.73 -36.91 -36.33
N ILE A 484 1.79 -37.50 -35.62
CA ILE A 484 0.52 -36.84 -35.27
C ILE A 484 0.67 -36.22 -33.90
N GLU A 485 0.40 -34.94 -33.87
CA GLU A 485 0.33 -34.17 -32.62
C GLU A 485 -1.05 -34.45 -32.00
N HIS A 486 -1.07 -35.25 -30.93
CA HIS A 486 -2.26 -35.38 -30.09
C HIS A 486 -2.27 -34.27 -29.07
N ARG A 487 -3.17 -33.30 -29.20
CA ARG A 487 -3.49 -32.33 -28.16
C ARG A 487 -4.58 -32.96 -27.28
N SER A 488 -4.21 -33.37 -26.08
CA SER A 488 -5.20 -33.63 -25.03
C SER A 488 -5.74 -32.29 -24.51
N ASP A 489 -6.97 -32.31 -23.99
CA ASP A 489 -7.53 -31.13 -23.32
C ASP A 489 -6.63 -30.66 -22.16
N PRO A 490 -6.43 -29.36 -22.01
CA PRO A 490 -5.59 -28.83 -20.93
C PRO A 490 -6.16 -29.23 -19.56
N LYS A 491 -5.30 -29.57 -18.61
CA LYS A 491 -5.70 -29.87 -17.22
C LYS A 491 -6.47 -28.71 -16.60
N VAL A 492 -6.00 -27.49 -16.86
CA VAL A 492 -6.64 -26.24 -16.45
C VAL A 492 -6.59 -25.28 -17.63
N SER A 493 -7.74 -24.81 -18.10
CA SER A 493 -7.80 -23.89 -19.23
C SER A 493 -7.20 -22.52 -18.88
N LYS A 494 -6.76 -21.77 -19.88
CA LYS A 494 -6.25 -20.42 -19.69
C LYS A 494 -7.33 -19.50 -19.11
N GLU A 495 -8.56 -19.65 -19.56
CA GLU A 495 -9.73 -18.89 -19.10
C GLU A 495 -10.02 -19.12 -17.60
N ASP A 496 -9.85 -20.37 -17.14
CA ASP A 496 -9.99 -20.71 -15.73
C ASP A 496 -8.90 -20.06 -14.87
N ILE A 497 -7.65 -20.09 -15.38
CA ILE A 497 -6.51 -19.40 -14.72
C ILE A 497 -6.73 -17.89 -14.69
N GLU A 498 -7.19 -17.30 -15.80
CA GLU A 498 -7.55 -15.87 -15.86
C GLU A 498 -8.62 -15.53 -14.83
N THR A 499 -9.64 -16.38 -14.68
CA THR A 499 -10.69 -16.21 -13.67
C THR A 499 -10.12 -16.25 -12.25
N LEU A 500 -9.23 -17.20 -11.95
CA LEU A 500 -8.56 -17.28 -10.66
C LEU A 500 -7.74 -16.01 -10.35
N ILE A 501 -6.95 -15.54 -11.31
CA ILE A 501 -6.03 -14.41 -11.09
C ILE A 501 -6.78 -13.07 -11.08
N HIS A 502 -7.78 -12.87 -11.92
CA HIS A 502 -8.49 -11.59 -12.00
C HIS A 502 -9.65 -11.45 -11.01
N LEU A 503 -10.37 -12.54 -10.74
CA LEU A 503 -11.61 -12.54 -9.97
C LEU A 503 -11.53 -13.38 -8.69
N GLY A 504 -10.40 -14.05 -8.44
CA GLY A 504 -10.28 -15.04 -7.38
C GLY A 504 -10.66 -14.55 -6.00
N GLU A 505 -10.24 -13.35 -5.60
CA GLU A 505 -10.60 -12.79 -4.28
C GLU A 505 -12.13 -12.67 -4.10
N GLN A 506 -12.83 -12.26 -5.15
CA GLN A 506 -14.29 -12.06 -5.11
C GLN A 506 -15.03 -13.39 -5.10
N VAL A 507 -14.48 -14.36 -5.80
CA VAL A 507 -15.04 -15.72 -5.90
C VAL A 507 -14.70 -16.53 -4.66
N GLY A 508 -13.48 -16.44 -4.15
CA GLY A 508 -12.99 -17.20 -3.01
C GLY A 508 -13.83 -16.99 -1.73
N GLU A 509 -14.27 -15.76 -1.49
CA GLU A 509 -15.16 -15.47 -0.38
C GLU A 509 -16.54 -16.15 -0.50
N ASN A 510 -17.06 -16.26 -1.70
CA ASN A 510 -18.30 -16.98 -1.96
C ASN A 510 -18.12 -18.50 -1.80
N GLU A 511 -17.02 -19.04 -2.33
CA GLU A 511 -16.67 -20.45 -2.24
C GLU A 511 -16.51 -20.92 -0.79
N ALA A 512 -15.76 -20.20 0.03
CA ALA A 512 -15.56 -20.52 1.45
C ALA A 512 -16.88 -20.67 2.21
N ARG A 513 -17.93 -19.97 1.78
CA ARG A 513 -19.25 -20.04 2.40
C ARG A 513 -20.09 -21.17 1.90
N VAL A 514 -20.04 -21.47 0.60
CA VAL A 514 -20.72 -22.63 0.05
C VAL A 514 -20.18 -23.89 0.72
N GLU A 515 -18.86 -23.97 0.89
CA GLU A 515 -18.23 -25.08 1.56
C GLU A 515 -18.64 -25.19 3.04
N SER A 516 -18.67 -24.07 3.76
CA SER A 516 -19.09 -24.06 5.17
C SER A 516 -20.57 -24.37 5.39
N LYS A 517 -21.45 -24.04 4.43
CA LYS A 517 -22.92 -24.23 4.53
C LYS A 517 -23.42 -25.43 3.74
N GLY A 518 -22.59 -26.06 2.92
CA GLY A 518 -22.96 -27.21 2.09
C GLY A 518 -24.00 -26.93 1.00
N LYS A 519 -24.32 -25.66 0.73
CA LYS A 519 -25.27 -25.28 -0.34
C LYS A 519 -24.99 -23.91 -0.91
N GLU A 520 -25.27 -23.76 -2.22
CA GLU A 520 -25.23 -22.49 -2.92
C GLU A 520 -26.32 -21.54 -2.45
N THR A 521 -26.01 -20.26 -2.38
CA THR A 521 -26.97 -19.20 -2.06
C THR A 521 -27.38 -18.45 -3.32
N SER A 522 -28.51 -17.75 -3.30
CA SER A 522 -29.01 -16.95 -4.43
C SER A 522 -28.07 -15.78 -4.83
N THR A 523 -27.07 -15.48 -4.00
CA THR A 523 -26.05 -14.46 -4.27
C THR A 523 -24.74 -15.04 -4.82
N TYR A 524 -24.71 -16.32 -5.14
CA TYR A 524 -23.54 -17.05 -5.62
C TYR A 524 -23.47 -17.01 -7.15
N PHE A 525 -22.97 -15.91 -7.70
CA PHE A 525 -22.94 -15.70 -9.14
C PHE A 525 -21.65 -16.17 -9.81
N TYR A 526 -20.54 -16.20 -9.08
CA TYR A 526 -19.24 -16.55 -9.62
C TYR A 526 -18.65 -17.74 -8.88
N LYS A 527 -18.26 -18.75 -9.63
CA LYS A 527 -17.63 -19.99 -9.14
C LYS A 527 -16.26 -20.10 -9.75
N LEU A 528 -15.32 -20.60 -8.98
CA LEU A 528 -14.13 -21.16 -9.57
C LEU A 528 -14.51 -22.44 -10.33
N SER A 529 -13.93 -22.64 -11.49
CA SER A 529 -14.16 -23.83 -12.30
C SER A 529 -13.76 -25.08 -11.52
N GLU A 530 -14.38 -26.21 -11.87
CA GLU A 530 -14.06 -27.51 -11.28
C GLU A 530 -12.59 -27.87 -11.50
N SER A 531 -12.01 -27.46 -12.64
CA SER A 531 -10.60 -27.64 -12.97
C SER A 531 -9.67 -26.99 -11.94
N ILE A 532 -9.95 -25.75 -11.51
CA ILE A 532 -9.19 -25.03 -10.47
C ILE A 532 -9.34 -25.76 -9.13
N ARG A 533 -10.57 -26.13 -8.73
CA ARG A 533 -10.81 -26.81 -7.46
C ARG A 533 -10.07 -28.15 -7.37
N LYS A 534 -10.16 -28.94 -8.43
CA LYS A 534 -9.51 -30.26 -8.53
C LYS A 534 -7.99 -30.20 -8.50
N HIS A 535 -7.40 -29.13 -9.03
CA HIS A 535 -5.95 -28.95 -9.12
C HIS A 535 -5.43 -27.87 -8.16
N ALA A 536 -6.21 -27.48 -7.13
CA ALA A 536 -5.86 -26.40 -6.22
C ALA A 536 -4.48 -26.59 -5.55
N GLU A 537 -4.18 -27.80 -5.08
CA GLU A 537 -2.87 -28.11 -4.47
C GLU A 537 -1.71 -27.97 -5.47
N LEU A 538 -1.89 -28.46 -6.71
CA LEU A 538 -0.88 -28.34 -7.76
C LEU A 538 -0.64 -26.88 -8.15
N ILE A 539 -1.71 -26.09 -8.29
CA ILE A 539 -1.62 -24.67 -8.61
C ILE A 539 -0.91 -23.92 -7.47
N ASP A 540 -1.28 -24.20 -6.21
CA ASP A 540 -0.64 -23.60 -5.05
C ASP A 540 0.85 -23.94 -4.95
N GLN A 541 1.21 -25.20 -5.23
CA GLN A 541 2.62 -25.62 -5.25
C GLN A 541 3.41 -24.86 -6.32
N LYS A 542 2.86 -24.74 -7.56
CA LYS A 542 3.50 -23.98 -8.63
C LYS A 542 3.67 -22.49 -8.24
N LEU A 543 2.68 -21.88 -7.59
CA LEU A 543 2.78 -20.51 -7.05
C LEU A 543 3.77 -20.40 -5.89
N ALA A 544 3.94 -21.46 -5.10
CA ALA A 544 4.90 -21.48 -3.98
C ALA A 544 6.35 -21.63 -4.44
N ASP A 545 6.57 -22.29 -5.57
CA ASP A 545 7.89 -22.63 -6.10
C ASP A 545 8.34 -21.71 -7.24
N ILE A 546 7.49 -20.76 -7.64
CA ILE A 546 7.83 -19.78 -8.68
C ILE A 546 9.04 -18.94 -8.26
N THR A 547 9.96 -18.73 -9.19
CA THR A 547 11.07 -17.78 -9.05
C THR A 547 10.89 -16.63 -10.04
N VAL A 548 11.03 -15.42 -9.55
CA VAL A 548 10.86 -14.19 -10.32
C VAL A 548 12.08 -13.32 -10.11
N CYS A 549 12.72 -12.90 -11.19
CA CYS A 549 13.86 -11.99 -11.14
C CYS A 549 13.54 -10.70 -11.87
N ASP A 550 13.70 -9.58 -11.17
CA ASP A 550 13.66 -8.25 -11.77
C ASP A 550 15.10 -7.73 -11.93
N PRO A 551 15.62 -7.63 -13.17
CA PRO A 551 17.02 -7.24 -13.42
C PRO A 551 17.25 -5.73 -13.30
N ALA A 552 16.21 -4.93 -13.05
CA ALA A 552 16.27 -3.48 -12.83
C ALA A 552 15.24 -3.10 -11.77
N VAL A 553 15.40 -3.66 -10.57
CA VAL A 553 14.38 -3.69 -9.52
C VAL A 553 13.94 -2.31 -9.04
N GLY A 554 14.78 -1.29 -9.19
CA GLY A 554 14.51 0.06 -8.69
C GLY A 554 14.07 0.03 -7.23
N SER A 555 13.00 0.73 -6.91
CA SER A 555 12.41 0.75 -5.57
C SER A 555 11.49 -0.45 -5.26
N GLY A 556 11.51 -1.52 -6.06
CA GLY A 556 10.81 -2.77 -5.78
C GLY A 556 9.34 -2.82 -6.21
N ALA A 557 8.91 -2.01 -7.18
CA ALA A 557 7.52 -1.97 -7.61
C ALA A 557 7.02 -3.33 -8.13
N PHE A 558 7.79 -3.99 -9.00
CA PHE A 558 7.43 -5.29 -9.56
C PHE A 558 7.50 -6.44 -8.53
N PRO A 559 8.54 -6.59 -7.70
CA PRO A 559 8.55 -7.61 -6.65
C PRO A 559 7.38 -7.48 -5.68
N VAL A 560 7.05 -6.28 -5.22
CA VAL A 560 5.90 -6.05 -4.33
C VAL A 560 4.58 -6.38 -5.03
N GLY A 561 4.41 -5.94 -6.27
CA GLY A 561 3.22 -6.25 -7.07
C GLY A 561 3.07 -7.76 -7.34
N MET A 562 4.16 -8.43 -7.69
CA MET A 562 4.16 -9.88 -7.93
C MET A 562 3.83 -10.66 -6.65
N MET A 563 4.45 -10.30 -5.53
CA MET A 563 4.13 -10.90 -4.22
C MET A 563 2.64 -10.75 -3.90
N SER A 564 2.08 -9.54 -4.11
CA SER A 564 0.66 -9.29 -3.86
C SER A 564 -0.23 -10.23 -4.68
N GLU A 565 0.02 -10.38 -5.98
CA GLU A 565 -0.78 -11.24 -6.84
C GLU A 565 -0.62 -12.74 -6.52
N ILE A 566 0.60 -13.20 -6.18
CA ILE A 566 0.84 -14.58 -5.73
C ILE A 566 0.09 -14.86 -4.42
N VAL A 567 0.18 -13.96 -3.44
CA VAL A 567 -0.47 -14.12 -2.14
C VAL A 567 -2.00 -14.14 -2.28
N LYS A 568 -2.57 -13.28 -3.13
CA LYS A 568 -4.01 -13.27 -3.44
C LYS A 568 -4.46 -14.61 -3.99
N ALA A 569 -3.81 -15.11 -5.04
CA ALA A 569 -4.15 -16.39 -5.64
C ALA A 569 -4.04 -17.56 -4.64
N ARG A 570 -2.97 -17.62 -3.85
CA ARG A 570 -2.77 -18.65 -2.83
C ARG A 570 -3.80 -18.56 -1.69
N THR A 571 -4.20 -17.35 -1.31
CA THR A 571 -5.25 -17.14 -0.29
C THR A 571 -6.59 -17.69 -0.76
N VAL A 572 -6.95 -17.45 -2.02
CA VAL A 572 -8.17 -18.02 -2.63
C VAL A 572 -8.12 -19.54 -2.64
N LEU A 573 -7.02 -20.14 -3.07
CA LEU A 573 -6.83 -21.59 -3.11
C LEU A 573 -6.89 -22.22 -1.71
N SER A 574 -6.59 -21.47 -0.64
CA SER A 574 -6.68 -21.94 0.74
C SER A 574 -8.07 -22.39 1.14
N THR A 575 -9.12 -21.90 0.47
CA THR A 575 -10.51 -22.35 0.66
C THR A 575 -10.68 -23.85 0.42
N PHE A 576 -9.89 -24.43 -0.46
CA PHE A 576 -9.96 -25.85 -0.84
C PHE A 576 -8.94 -26.74 -0.12
N MET A 577 -8.18 -26.17 0.83
CA MET A 577 -7.11 -26.86 1.54
C MET A 577 -7.28 -26.77 3.05
N ARG A 578 -7.10 -27.88 3.76
CA ARG A 578 -7.22 -27.95 5.23
C ARG A 578 -5.84 -27.86 5.89
N ASP A 579 -5.26 -26.67 5.88
CA ASP A 579 -3.97 -26.43 6.58
C ASP A 579 -4.06 -25.11 7.37
N GLY A 580 -3.99 -25.18 8.70
CA GLY A 580 -4.05 -24.01 9.60
C GLY A 580 -2.84 -23.06 9.48
N LYS A 581 -1.80 -23.43 8.73
CA LYS A 581 -0.61 -22.58 8.49
C LYS A 581 -0.76 -21.66 7.28
N ARG A 582 -1.88 -21.71 6.58
CA ARG A 582 -2.16 -20.95 5.36
C ARG A 582 -2.61 -19.52 5.68
N LYS A 583 -1.68 -18.70 6.15
CA LYS A 583 -1.88 -17.27 6.44
C LYS A 583 -1.16 -16.41 5.40
N ALA A 584 -1.69 -15.24 5.09
CA ALA A 584 -1.08 -14.27 4.16
C ALA A 584 0.37 -13.95 4.55
N TYR A 585 0.64 -13.76 5.83
CA TYR A 585 1.99 -13.57 6.37
C TYR A 585 2.97 -14.67 5.92
N ASN A 586 2.60 -15.95 6.06
CA ASN A 586 3.46 -17.07 5.66
C ASN A 586 3.71 -17.11 4.16
N PHE A 587 2.71 -16.73 3.35
CA PHE A 587 2.86 -16.65 1.91
C PHE A 587 3.80 -15.52 1.48
N LYS A 588 3.63 -14.34 2.05
CA LYS A 588 4.53 -13.18 1.81
C LYS A 588 5.96 -13.52 2.22
N ARG A 589 6.13 -14.08 3.42
CA ARG A 589 7.42 -14.49 3.93
C ARG A 589 8.12 -15.46 2.97
N ARG A 590 7.42 -16.53 2.52
CA ARG A 590 7.97 -17.49 1.56
C ARG A 590 8.35 -16.81 0.24
N CYS A 591 7.52 -15.89 -0.28
CA CYS A 591 7.85 -15.14 -1.49
C CYS A 591 9.16 -14.36 -1.34
N ILE A 592 9.33 -13.67 -0.21
CA ILE A 592 10.55 -12.88 0.05
C ILE A 592 11.78 -13.78 0.22
N GLU A 593 11.65 -14.89 0.92
CA GLU A 593 12.78 -15.80 1.20
C GLU A 593 13.21 -16.62 -0.03
N HIS A 594 12.28 -16.97 -0.94
CA HIS A 594 12.53 -18.01 -1.94
C HIS A 594 12.10 -17.68 -3.37
N SER A 595 11.19 -16.72 -3.56
CA SER A 595 10.60 -16.49 -4.88
C SER A 595 11.11 -15.23 -5.58
N LEU A 596 11.42 -14.18 -4.83
CA LEU A 596 11.69 -12.86 -5.39
C LEU A 596 13.19 -12.54 -5.39
N TYR A 597 13.69 -12.18 -6.56
CA TYR A 597 15.07 -11.75 -6.78
C TYR A 597 15.06 -10.41 -7.50
N GLY A 598 15.93 -9.50 -7.09
CA GLY A 598 16.05 -8.18 -7.69
C GLY A 598 17.48 -7.73 -7.79
N VAL A 599 17.85 -7.13 -8.90
CA VAL A 599 19.17 -6.55 -9.15
C VAL A 599 18.99 -5.10 -9.56
N ASP A 600 19.82 -4.21 -9.05
CA ASP A 600 19.89 -2.82 -9.49
C ASP A 600 21.33 -2.31 -9.43
N ILE A 601 21.64 -1.33 -10.28
CA ILE A 601 22.94 -0.65 -10.29
C ILE A 601 23.09 0.31 -9.10
N ASP A 602 21.95 0.78 -8.54
CA ASP A 602 21.90 1.67 -7.38
C ASP A 602 21.65 0.88 -6.09
N PRO A 603 22.63 0.73 -5.19
CA PRO A 603 22.44 0.05 -3.92
C PRO A 603 21.33 0.64 -3.07
N GLY A 604 21.11 1.95 -3.13
CA GLY A 604 20.05 2.62 -2.39
C GLY A 604 18.66 2.23 -2.87
N ALA A 605 18.48 2.00 -4.18
CA ALA A 605 17.22 1.48 -4.73
C ALA A 605 16.91 0.10 -4.16
N VAL A 606 17.92 -0.78 -4.10
CA VAL A 606 17.80 -2.13 -3.52
C VAL A 606 17.37 -2.07 -2.06
N GLU A 607 17.95 -1.16 -1.26
CA GLU A 607 17.56 -0.99 0.15
C GLU A 607 16.10 -0.54 0.29
N ILE A 608 15.61 0.33 -0.58
CA ILE A 608 14.19 0.72 -0.59
C ILE A 608 13.29 -0.44 -1.02
N ALA A 609 13.70 -1.24 -1.99
CA ALA A 609 12.95 -2.43 -2.40
C ALA A 609 12.82 -3.44 -1.24
N LYS A 610 13.92 -3.74 -0.55
CA LYS A 610 13.92 -4.57 0.66
C LYS A 610 13.00 -4.02 1.74
N LEU A 611 13.05 -2.71 1.96
CA LEU A 611 12.23 -2.02 2.93
C LEU A 611 10.72 -2.16 2.64
N ARG A 612 10.31 -1.96 1.40
CA ARG A 612 8.91 -2.11 1.00
C ARG A 612 8.40 -3.54 1.16
N LEU A 613 9.21 -4.53 0.76
CA LEU A 613 8.91 -5.94 0.97
C LEU A 613 8.75 -6.25 2.47
N TRP A 614 9.62 -5.71 3.30
CA TRP A 614 9.55 -5.87 4.74
C TRP A 614 8.31 -5.19 5.35
N LEU A 615 8.01 -3.94 4.97
CA LEU A 615 6.79 -3.25 5.42
C LEU A 615 5.52 -4.05 5.07
N SER A 616 5.52 -4.75 3.93
CA SER A 616 4.39 -5.60 3.55
C SER A 616 4.16 -6.77 4.49
N LEU A 617 5.22 -7.30 5.15
CA LEU A 617 5.10 -8.33 6.20
C LEU A 617 4.52 -7.74 7.48
N VAL A 618 4.98 -6.55 7.85
CA VAL A 618 4.56 -5.84 9.07
C VAL A 618 3.04 -5.64 9.12
N VAL A 619 2.39 -5.44 7.98
CA VAL A 619 0.92 -5.28 7.89
C VAL A 619 0.16 -6.48 8.47
N ASP A 620 0.66 -7.69 8.22
CA ASP A 620 -0.02 -8.94 8.59
C ASP A 620 0.46 -9.52 9.93
N GLU A 621 1.41 -8.86 10.58
CA GLU A 621 1.91 -9.27 11.89
C GLU A 621 0.94 -8.81 12.98
N ASP A 622 0.69 -9.66 13.96
CA ASP A 622 -0.18 -9.33 15.09
C ASP A 622 0.49 -8.26 15.95
N ASP A 623 -0.25 -7.19 16.26
CA ASP A 623 0.28 -6.01 16.98
C ASP A 623 0.65 -6.34 18.44
N THR A 624 0.05 -7.41 19.00
CA THR A 624 0.26 -7.85 20.39
C THR A 624 1.42 -8.83 20.56
N GLU A 625 1.94 -9.39 19.46
CA GLU A 625 3.10 -10.28 19.51
C GLU A 625 4.38 -9.48 19.23
N GLN A 626 5.48 -9.90 19.85
CA GLN A 626 6.78 -9.37 19.54
C GLN A 626 7.07 -9.55 18.04
N PRO A 627 7.53 -8.50 17.33
CA PRO A 627 7.74 -8.55 15.89
C PRO A 627 8.66 -9.71 15.48
N SER A 628 8.07 -10.85 15.20
CA SER A 628 8.79 -12.12 14.95
C SER A 628 9.46 -12.15 13.58
N SER A 629 8.97 -11.38 12.63
CA SER A 629 9.55 -11.18 11.29
C SER A 629 10.95 -10.60 11.37
N ILE A 630 11.20 -9.77 12.37
CA ILE A 630 12.46 -9.06 12.58
C ILE A 630 13.51 -9.97 13.19
N ARG A 631 13.12 -10.81 14.15
CA ARG A 631 14.05 -11.68 14.90
C ARG A 631 14.65 -12.83 14.09
N ARG A 632 14.00 -13.30 13.04
CA ARG A 632 14.42 -14.52 12.32
C ARG A 632 15.28 -14.25 11.09
N GLY A 633 15.72 -13.00 10.89
CA GLY A 633 16.63 -12.68 9.79
C GLY A 633 16.02 -12.94 8.40
N VAL A 634 14.72 -12.67 8.26
CA VAL A 634 14.00 -12.81 6.98
C VAL A 634 14.59 -11.91 5.90
N LEU A 635 15.33 -10.89 6.32
CA LEU A 635 16.12 -10.05 5.44
C LEU A 635 17.61 -10.27 5.66
N LYS A 636 18.08 -11.52 5.58
CA LYS A 636 19.52 -11.70 5.33
C LYS A 636 19.84 -10.99 4.03
N PRO A 637 20.94 -10.20 3.98
CA PRO A 637 21.44 -9.73 2.71
C PRO A 637 21.54 -10.96 1.80
N VAL A 638 20.79 -10.99 0.74
CA VAL A 638 21.09 -11.88 -0.37
C VAL A 638 22.30 -11.19 -1.02
N ASP A 639 23.45 -11.84 -0.87
CA ASP A 639 24.71 -11.42 -1.52
C ASP A 639 24.49 -11.27 -3.02
#